data_64042252e1991815eb0502fba2bd715a
#
_entry.id   64042252e1991815eb0502fba2bd715a
#
_cell.length_a   1.000
_cell.length_b   1.000
_cell.length_c   1.000
_cell.angle_alpha   90.00
_cell.angle_beta   90.00
_cell.angle_gamma   90.00
#
_symmetry.space_group_name_H-M   'P 1'
#
loop_
_entity.id
_entity.type
_entity.pdbx_description
1 polymer ?
#
loop_
_entity_poly.entity_id
_entity_poly.type
_entity_poly.pdbx_seq_one_letter_code
_entity_poly.pdbx_strand_id
1 'polypeptide(L)'
;MSTGLRFTLEVDGLPPDAFAVVSFHLTQSLSSLFSLDLSLVSQQFLSLEFAQVLDKMAYLTVWQGDDVQRRVKGVVTWFELGENDKNQMLYSMKVCPPLWRTGLRQNFRIFQNEDIESILATILKENGVTEWSPLFSEPHPSREFCVQYGETDYDFLCRMAAEEGIFFYEEHAQKSTDQSLVLCDTVRYLPESFEIPWNPNTRTEVSTLCISQFRYSAQIRPSSVVTKDYTFKRPGWAGRFDQEGQYQDYQRTQYEVYDYPGRFKGAHGQNFARWQMDGWRNNAEVARGTSRSPEIWPGRRIALTGHPQANLNREWQVVASDLHGEQPQAVPGRRGSGTTLDNHFAVIPADRTWRPQPLLKPLVDGPQSAVVTGPAGEEIFCDEHGRVRVKFNWDRYNPSNQDSSCWIRVAQAWAGTGFGNLAIPRVGQEVIVDFLNGDPDQPIIMGRTYHHENRTPGSLPGTKTQMTIRSKTYKGSGFNELKFDDATGKEQVYIHAQKNMNTEVLNNRTTDVINNHAETIGNNQMIAVTNNQIQTVGVNQIETVGSNQIIKVGSVQVETIGLVRALTVGVAYQTTVGGIMNTSVALMQSSQIGLHKSLRVGLGYDVKVGNNVTFTVGKTKKDDTGQTAIYSAGEHLELCCGKARLVLTKDGQIFLNGTKIHLQGKEQVNGDSLLINWNCAASKSPPKTPDEKQDTPDMREY
;
A
#
# COMPACT_ATOMS: atom_id res chain seq x y z
N MET A 1 24.54 -76.23 -4.01
CA MET A 1 24.47 -75.95 -2.57
C MET A 1 23.53 -74.82 -2.37
N SER A 2 22.63 -74.88 -1.35
CA SER A 2 21.76 -73.75 -0.98
C SER A 2 22.64 -72.61 -0.51
N THR A 3 22.50 -71.42 -1.09
CA THR A 3 23.25 -70.23 -0.68
C THR A 3 22.82 -69.73 0.70
N GLY A 4 21.78 -70.31 1.31
CA GLY A 4 21.16 -69.83 2.51
C GLY A 4 20.37 -68.52 2.34
N LEU A 5 20.39 -67.98 1.15
CA LEU A 5 19.69 -66.75 0.82
C LEU A 5 18.20 -67.01 0.57
N ARG A 6 17.32 -66.23 1.21
CA ARG A 6 15.88 -66.32 1.02
C ARG A 6 15.23 -64.95 1.18
N PHE A 7 14.05 -64.76 0.57
CA PHE A 7 13.25 -63.56 0.66
C PHE A 7 11.86 -63.87 1.22
N THR A 8 11.38 -63.04 2.13
CA THR A 8 10.03 -63.15 2.70
C THR A 8 9.31 -61.81 2.61
N LEU A 9 8.01 -61.86 2.47
CA LEU A 9 7.15 -60.66 2.48
C LEU A 9 6.05 -60.87 3.52
N GLU A 10 5.88 -59.87 4.37
CA GLU A 10 4.75 -59.76 5.30
C GLU A 10 3.94 -58.53 4.96
N VAL A 11 2.63 -58.60 5.05
CA VAL A 11 1.70 -57.47 4.84
C VAL A 11 0.80 -57.37 6.06
N ASP A 12 0.67 -56.17 6.60
CA ASP A 12 -0.15 -55.92 7.77
C ASP A 12 -1.60 -56.39 7.56
N GLY A 13 -2.08 -57.17 8.54
CA GLY A 13 -3.43 -57.73 8.54
C GLY A 13 -3.58 -59.03 7.75
N LEU A 14 -2.51 -59.55 7.13
CA LEU A 14 -2.49 -60.85 6.48
C LEU A 14 -1.62 -61.84 7.29
N PRO A 15 -1.84 -63.16 7.10
CA PRO A 15 -0.94 -64.18 7.67
C PRO A 15 0.50 -64.00 7.21
N PRO A 16 1.54 -64.28 8.04
CA PRO A 16 2.94 -64.11 7.67
C PRO A 16 3.38 -64.92 6.44
N ASP A 17 2.69 -65.97 6.14
CA ASP A 17 2.94 -66.90 5.02
C ASP A 17 1.94 -66.71 3.85
N ALA A 18 1.21 -65.56 3.82
CA ALA A 18 0.23 -65.29 2.78
C ALA A 18 0.87 -65.27 1.39
N PHE A 19 2.10 -64.81 1.29
CA PHE A 19 2.85 -64.69 0.03
C PHE A 19 4.25 -65.31 0.15
N ALA A 20 4.67 -65.99 -0.92
CA ALA A 20 6.07 -66.32 -1.14
C ALA A 20 6.61 -65.42 -2.23
N VAL A 21 7.83 -64.89 -2.04
CA VAL A 21 8.48 -63.98 -3.00
C VAL A 21 9.12 -64.81 -4.09
N VAL A 22 8.72 -64.59 -5.34
CA VAL A 22 9.32 -65.19 -6.54
C VAL A 22 10.50 -64.33 -7.04
N SER A 23 10.28 -63.06 -7.11
CA SER A 23 11.33 -62.08 -7.44
C SER A 23 10.95 -60.72 -6.90
N PHE A 24 11.95 -59.87 -6.74
CA PHE A 24 11.74 -58.48 -6.44
C PHE A 24 12.75 -57.60 -7.12
N HIS A 25 12.36 -56.37 -7.39
CA HIS A 25 13.22 -55.32 -7.96
C HIS A 25 13.03 -54.05 -7.11
N LEU A 26 14.05 -53.63 -6.39
CA LEU A 26 14.06 -52.46 -5.53
C LEU A 26 14.96 -51.39 -6.16
N THR A 27 14.34 -50.29 -6.65
CA THR A 27 15.08 -49.16 -7.21
C THR A 27 15.04 -48.01 -6.17
N GLN A 28 16.20 -47.50 -5.81
CA GLN A 28 16.38 -46.43 -4.86
C GLN A 28 17.38 -45.38 -5.38
N SER A 29 17.14 -44.11 -5.07
CA SER A 29 18.11 -43.04 -5.28
C SER A 29 17.88 -41.92 -4.27
N LEU A 30 18.91 -41.09 -4.05
CA LEU A 30 18.78 -39.89 -3.22
C LEU A 30 17.75 -38.95 -3.82
N SER A 31 16.96 -38.30 -2.96
CA SER A 31 15.92 -37.36 -3.33
C SER A 31 14.88 -37.90 -4.30
N SER A 32 14.55 -39.18 -4.13
CA SER A 32 13.57 -39.88 -4.96
C SER A 32 12.83 -40.92 -4.13
N LEU A 33 11.60 -41.22 -4.51
CA LEU A 33 10.84 -42.32 -3.92
C LEU A 33 11.40 -43.65 -4.36
N PHE A 34 11.61 -44.59 -3.47
CA PHE A 34 11.93 -45.94 -3.89
C PHE A 34 10.71 -46.63 -4.49
N SER A 35 10.94 -47.58 -5.39
CA SER A 35 9.95 -48.50 -5.93
C SER A 35 10.41 -49.93 -5.69
N LEU A 36 9.61 -50.70 -4.99
CA LEU A 36 9.78 -52.13 -4.79
C LEU A 36 8.70 -52.86 -5.56
N ASP A 37 9.10 -53.46 -6.67
CA ASP A 37 8.21 -54.29 -7.50
C ASP A 37 8.42 -55.75 -7.16
N LEU A 38 7.36 -56.46 -6.85
CA LEU A 38 7.35 -57.82 -6.35
C LEU A 38 6.52 -58.73 -7.24
N SER A 39 7.09 -59.88 -7.58
CA SER A 39 6.33 -61.04 -8.08
C SER A 39 6.15 -62.05 -6.96
N LEU A 40 4.92 -62.42 -6.70
CA LEU A 40 4.52 -63.20 -5.55
C LEU A 40 3.72 -64.43 -5.95
N VAL A 41 3.77 -65.46 -5.13
CA VAL A 41 2.89 -66.65 -5.28
C VAL A 41 2.28 -66.97 -3.93
N SER A 42 1.05 -67.44 -3.95
CA SER A 42 0.40 -68.00 -2.79
C SER A 42 -0.10 -69.44 -3.08
N GLN A 43 0.19 -70.35 -2.17
CA GLN A 43 -0.36 -71.70 -2.19
C GLN A 43 -1.68 -71.79 -1.40
N GLN A 44 -1.96 -70.77 -0.60
CA GLN A 44 -3.21 -70.62 0.11
C GLN A 44 -4.15 -69.86 -0.80
N PHE A 45 -5.26 -70.47 -1.19
CA PHE A 45 -6.30 -69.83 -1.98
C PHE A 45 -7.03 -68.77 -1.14
N LEU A 46 -6.33 -67.70 -0.76
CA LEU A 46 -6.91 -66.62 -0.01
C LEU A 46 -7.83 -65.80 -0.93
N SER A 47 -9.08 -65.66 -0.52
CA SER A 47 -10.00 -64.73 -1.14
C SER A 47 -9.60 -63.32 -0.70
N LEU A 48 -8.64 -62.68 -1.39
CA LEU A 48 -8.11 -61.38 -1.06
C LEU A 48 -8.92 -60.29 -1.76
N GLU A 49 -9.45 -59.38 -0.98
CA GLU A 49 -9.99 -58.14 -1.46
C GLU A 49 -8.90 -57.03 -1.51
N PHE A 50 -9.00 -56.10 -2.44
CA PHE A 50 -8.00 -55.02 -2.54
C PHE A 50 -7.88 -54.21 -1.24
N ALA A 51 -8.98 -54.01 -0.51
CA ALA A 51 -8.98 -53.33 0.76
C ALA A 51 -8.09 -54.00 1.88
N GLN A 52 -7.79 -55.29 1.73
CA GLN A 52 -6.93 -56.01 2.66
C GLN A 52 -5.45 -55.84 2.36
N VAL A 53 -5.10 -55.37 1.16
CA VAL A 53 -3.71 -55.26 0.67
C VAL A 53 -3.31 -53.81 0.38
N LEU A 54 -4.14 -53.04 -0.35
CA LEU A 54 -3.82 -51.67 -0.71
C LEU A 54 -3.79 -50.77 0.52
N ASP A 55 -2.84 -49.84 0.50
CA ASP A 55 -2.58 -48.86 1.58
C ASP A 55 -2.19 -49.50 2.92
N LYS A 56 -1.79 -50.78 2.91
CA LYS A 56 -1.22 -51.49 4.05
C LYS A 56 0.30 -51.43 4.01
N MET A 57 0.93 -51.55 5.19
CA MET A 57 2.37 -51.69 5.27
C MET A 57 2.81 -53.08 4.83
N ALA A 58 3.85 -53.13 4.04
CA ALA A 58 4.49 -54.38 3.62
C ALA A 58 5.98 -54.38 4.00
N TYR A 59 6.51 -55.52 4.36
CA TYR A 59 7.86 -55.72 4.88
C TYR A 59 8.56 -56.81 4.07
N LEU A 60 9.49 -56.44 3.20
CA LEU A 60 10.39 -57.37 2.52
C LEU A 60 11.58 -57.62 3.44
N THR A 61 11.89 -58.89 3.69
CA THR A 61 13.09 -59.28 4.44
C THR A 61 14.00 -60.12 3.58
N VAL A 62 15.27 -59.78 3.55
CA VAL A 62 16.34 -60.53 2.95
C VAL A 62 17.08 -61.27 4.05
N TRP A 63 17.13 -62.60 3.95
CA TRP A 63 17.76 -63.51 4.90
C TRP A 63 19.00 -64.19 4.35
N GLN A 64 19.98 -64.39 5.22
CA GLN A 64 21.10 -65.27 4.95
C GLN A 64 21.10 -66.35 6.06
N GLY A 65 20.61 -67.55 5.73
CA GLY A 65 20.31 -68.55 6.76
C GLY A 65 19.17 -68.03 7.63
N ASP A 66 19.44 -67.90 8.93
CA ASP A 66 18.49 -67.36 9.94
C ASP A 66 18.79 -65.88 10.28
N ASP A 67 19.83 -65.30 9.69
CA ASP A 67 20.21 -63.90 9.93
C ASP A 67 19.55 -62.96 8.92
N VAL A 68 18.93 -61.93 9.47
CA VAL A 68 18.37 -60.84 8.68
C VAL A 68 19.50 -59.95 8.13
N GLN A 69 19.55 -59.82 6.82
CA GLN A 69 20.51 -58.96 6.14
C GLN A 69 19.96 -57.59 5.87
N ARG A 70 18.68 -57.49 5.51
CA ARG A 70 18.00 -56.22 5.23
C ARG A 70 16.49 -56.38 5.40
N ARG A 71 15.86 -55.29 5.85
CA ARG A 71 14.40 -55.14 5.79
C ARG A 71 14.05 -53.88 5.05
N VAL A 72 13.01 -53.94 4.23
CA VAL A 72 12.46 -52.79 3.49
C VAL A 72 10.98 -52.70 3.80
N LYS A 73 10.57 -51.58 4.35
CA LYS A 73 9.21 -51.29 4.76
C LYS A 73 8.61 -50.24 3.83
N GLY A 74 7.38 -50.43 3.43
CA GLY A 74 6.67 -49.43 2.61
C GLY A 74 5.19 -49.70 2.54
N VAL A 75 4.50 -48.87 1.81
CA VAL A 75 3.06 -48.93 1.59
C VAL A 75 2.78 -49.64 0.28
N VAL A 76 1.83 -50.58 0.27
CA VAL A 76 1.35 -51.21 -0.96
C VAL A 76 0.55 -50.19 -1.77
N THR A 77 1.11 -49.78 -2.91
CA THR A 77 0.50 -48.75 -3.77
C THR A 77 -0.21 -49.32 -5.00
N TRP A 78 0.11 -50.55 -5.34
CA TRP A 78 -0.50 -51.26 -6.46
C TRP A 78 -0.47 -52.76 -6.19
N PHE A 79 -1.54 -53.46 -6.54
CA PHE A 79 -1.68 -54.87 -6.37
C PHE A 79 -2.51 -55.47 -7.51
N GLU A 80 -1.98 -56.55 -8.10
CA GLU A 80 -2.60 -57.25 -9.21
C GLU A 80 -2.72 -58.72 -8.91
N LEU A 81 -3.91 -59.28 -9.14
CA LEU A 81 -4.12 -60.67 -9.21
C LEU A 81 -3.76 -61.17 -10.63
N GLY A 82 -2.67 -61.92 -10.70
CA GLY A 82 -2.18 -62.51 -11.95
C GLY A 82 -2.97 -63.75 -12.41
N GLU A 83 -2.42 -64.39 -13.41
CA GLU A 83 -3.02 -65.64 -13.92
C GLU A 83 -2.88 -66.75 -12.86
N ASN A 84 -3.92 -67.54 -12.70
CA ASN A 84 -3.93 -68.65 -11.76
C ASN A 84 -3.62 -69.96 -12.43
N ASP A 85 -2.74 -70.74 -11.87
CA ASP A 85 -2.59 -72.14 -12.11
C ASP A 85 -3.46 -72.94 -11.15
N LYS A 86 -3.76 -74.19 -11.46
CA LYS A 86 -4.63 -75.07 -10.62
C LYS A 86 -4.11 -75.24 -9.19
N ASN A 87 -2.85 -75.02 -8.93
CA ASN A 87 -2.21 -75.25 -7.65
C ASN A 87 -1.63 -74.01 -6.96
N GLN A 88 -1.73 -72.80 -7.61
CA GLN A 88 -1.15 -71.61 -7.07
C GLN A 88 -1.76 -70.35 -7.72
N MET A 89 -1.71 -69.26 -6.95
CA MET A 89 -2.13 -67.92 -7.38
C MET A 89 -0.93 -67.02 -7.50
N LEU A 90 -0.77 -66.37 -8.64
CA LEU A 90 0.29 -65.38 -8.89
C LEU A 90 -0.22 -63.97 -8.63
N TYR A 91 0.61 -63.19 -8.00
CA TYR A 91 0.31 -61.78 -7.71
C TYR A 91 1.51 -60.91 -8.09
N SER A 92 1.20 -59.68 -8.44
CA SER A 92 2.21 -58.62 -8.57
C SER A 92 1.88 -57.50 -7.59
N MET A 93 2.89 -56.92 -6.99
CA MET A 93 2.72 -55.89 -5.95
C MET A 93 3.79 -54.82 -6.13
N LYS A 94 3.39 -53.58 -5.93
CA LYS A 94 4.31 -52.45 -5.85
C LYS A 94 4.22 -51.83 -4.46
N VAL A 95 5.38 -51.59 -3.87
CA VAL A 95 5.55 -50.99 -2.54
C VAL A 95 6.40 -49.76 -2.68
N CYS A 96 5.93 -48.64 -2.12
CA CYS A 96 6.60 -47.34 -2.10
C CYS A 96 6.74 -46.84 -0.67
N PRO A 97 7.64 -45.89 -0.38
CA PRO A 97 7.74 -45.31 0.95
C PRO A 97 6.46 -44.55 1.31
N PRO A 98 6.15 -44.34 2.61
CA PRO A 98 5.00 -43.53 3.05
C PRO A 98 4.98 -42.13 2.40
N LEU A 99 6.11 -41.53 2.11
CA LEU A 99 6.26 -40.25 1.41
C LEU A 99 5.55 -40.23 0.03
N TRP A 100 5.36 -41.39 -0.59
CA TRP A 100 4.64 -41.53 -1.89
C TRP A 100 3.22 -40.95 -1.80
N ARG A 101 2.56 -41.04 -0.63
CA ARG A 101 1.20 -40.49 -0.41
C ARG A 101 1.14 -38.99 -0.63
N THR A 102 2.24 -38.26 -0.43
CA THR A 102 2.30 -36.81 -0.65
C THR A 102 2.10 -36.43 -2.13
N GLY A 103 2.38 -37.37 -3.05
CA GLY A 103 2.12 -37.19 -4.48
C GLY A 103 0.65 -37.27 -4.89
N LEU A 104 -0.24 -37.73 -3.99
CA LEU A 104 -1.68 -37.85 -4.23
C LEU A 104 -2.48 -36.62 -3.83
N ARG A 105 -1.88 -35.67 -3.13
CA ARG A 105 -2.49 -34.41 -2.70
C ARG A 105 -1.91 -33.27 -3.48
N GLN A 106 -2.77 -32.46 -4.09
CA GLN A 106 -2.42 -31.21 -4.75
C GLN A 106 -3.07 -30.06 -3.98
N ASN A 107 -2.35 -28.96 -3.81
CA ASN A 107 -2.84 -27.86 -2.98
C ASN A 107 -2.40 -26.48 -3.48
N PHE A 108 -3.13 -25.47 -2.99
CA PHE A 108 -2.75 -24.07 -2.98
C PHE A 108 -2.67 -23.64 -1.54
N ARG A 109 -1.48 -23.26 -1.07
CA ARG A 109 -1.25 -22.97 0.34
C ARG A 109 -0.15 -21.95 0.53
N ILE A 110 -0.31 -21.11 1.54
CA ILE A 110 0.65 -20.09 1.93
C ILE A 110 1.25 -20.47 3.28
N PHE A 111 2.59 -20.45 3.35
CA PHE A 111 3.35 -20.50 4.59
C PHE A 111 4.01 -19.15 4.83
N GLN A 112 3.94 -18.63 6.05
CA GLN A 112 4.42 -17.30 6.41
C GLN A 112 5.39 -17.37 7.58
N ASN A 113 6.57 -16.74 7.40
CA ASN A 113 7.61 -16.66 8.45
C ASN A 113 8.04 -18.03 8.99
N GLU A 114 8.04 -19.03 8.14
CA GLU A 114 8.42 -20.39 8.47
C GLU A 114 9.71 -20.78 7.74
N ASP A 115 10.54 -21.57 8.39
CA ASP A 115 11.69 -22.22 7.76
C ASP A 115 11.27 -23.54 7.09
N ILE A 116 12.20 -24.11 6.34
CA ILE A 116 11.92 -25.35 5.60
C ILE A 116 11.57 -26.51 6.54
N GLU A 117 12.17 -26.59 7.72
CA GLU A 117 11.90 -27.68 8.69
C GLU A 117 10.44 -27.63 9.16
N SER A 118 9.95 -26.46 9.54
CA SER A 118 8.55 -26.22 9.93
C SER A 118 7.57 -26.57 8.81
N ILE A 119 7.87 -26.11 7.58
CA ILE A 119 7.02 -26.37 6.41
C ILE A 119 6.94 -27.86 6.12
N LEU A 120 8.08 -28.54 6.10
CA LEU A 120 8.14 -30.00 5.88
C LEU A 120 7.43 -30.77 6.99
N ALA A 121 7.63 -30.39 8.24
CA ALA A 121 6.95 -31.02 9.37
C ALA A 121 5.42 -30.96 9.22
N THR A 122 4.89 -29.84 8.78
CA THR A 122 3.46 -29.66 8.54
C THR A 122 2.95 -30.59 7.43
N ILE A 123 3.63 -30.62 6.29
CA ILE A 123 3.24 -31.42 5.13
C ILE A 123 3.34 -32.92 5.44
N LEU A 124 4.43 -33.35 6.05
CA LEU A 124 4.65 -34.76 6.39
C LEU A 124 3.62 -35.26 7.42
N LYS A 125 3.33 -34.46 8.45
CA LYS A 125 2.32 -34.75 9.44
C LYS A 125 0.93 -34.95 8.82
N GLU A 126 0.54 -34.03 7.93
CA GLU A 126 -0.78 -34.08 7.26
C GLU A 126 -0.92 -35.30 6.35
N ASN A 127 0.18 -35.83 5.83
CA ASN A 127 0.20 -37.01 4.98
C ASN A 127 0.46 -38.33 5.78
N GLY A 128 0.53 -38.26 7.09
CA GLY A 128 0.75 -39.41 7.93
C GLY A 128 2.18 -39.96 7.94
N VAL A 129 3.14 -39.17 7.45
CA VAL A 129 4.58 -39.52 7.53
C VAL A 129 5.11 -39.02 8.87
N THR A 130 5.13 -39.91 9.85
CA THR A 130 5.50 -39.57 11.23
C THR A 130 6.94 -39.90 11.59
N GLU A 131 7.53 -40.89 10.90
CA GLU A 131 8.90 -41.34 11.13
C GLU A 131 9.85 -40.64 10.16
N TRP A 132 10.36 -39.48 10.56
CA TRP A 132 11.33 -38.70 9.79
C TRP A 132 12.28 -37.93 10.68
N SER A 133 13.45 -37.58 10.17
CA SER A 133 14.48 -36.86 10.92
C SER A 133 15.14 -35.80 10.02
N PRO A 134 15.19 -34.54 10.46
CA PRO A 134 16.02 -33.52 9.85
C PRO A 134 17.46 -33.64 10.38
N LEU A 135 18.42 -33.75 9.49
CA LEU A 135 19.86 -33.72 9.81
C LEU A 135 20.52 -32.54 9.12
N PHE A 136 20.28 -31.36 9.66
CA PHE A 136 20.79 -30.11 9.10
C PHE A 136 22.00 -29.62 9.87
N SER A 137 23.09 -29.35 9.14
CA SER A 137 24.35 -28.81 9.67
C SER A 137 24.42 -27.29 9.57
N GLU A 138 23.62 -26.70 8.70
CA GLU A 138 23.60 -25.28 8.40
C GLU A 138 22.22 -24.68 8.74
N PRO A 139 22.17 -23.38 9.09
CA PRO A 139 20.90 -22.70 9.26
C PRO A 139 20.21 -22.52 7.92
N HIS A 140 18.96 -22.90 7.85
CA HIS A 140 18.08 -22.62 6.72
C HIS A 140 17.22 -21.41 7.03
N PRO A 141 17.10 -20.44 6.08
CA PRO A 141 16.43 -19.17 6.38
C PRO A 141 14.93 -19.32 6.54
N SER A 142 14.37 -18.57 7.47
CA SER A 142 12.93 -18.37 7.54
C SER A 142 12.46 -17.58 6.32
N ARG A 143 11.37 -18.00 5.72
CA ARG A 143 10.76 -17.39 4.53
C ARG A 143 9.58 -16.52 4.95
N GLU A 144 9.61 -15.24 4.57
CA GLU A 144 8.51 -14.31 4.86
C GLU A 144 7.19 -14.80 4.22
N PHE A 145 7.29 -15.35 3.01
CA PHE A 145 6.15 -15.82 2.24
C PHE A 145 6.57 -16.94 1.29
N CYS A 146 5.95 -18.08 1.40
CA CYS A 146 6.24 -19.27 0.62
C CYS A 146 4.95 -19.94 0.17
N VAL A 147 4.76 -20.11 -1.11
CA VAL A 147 3.51 -20.61 -1.69
C VAL A 147 3.70 -21.96 -2.35
N GLN A 148 2.91 -22.93 -1.93
CA GLN A 148 2.60 -24.11 -2.73
C GLN A 148 1.51 -23.70 -3.72
N TYR A 149 1.80 -23.77 -5.03
CA TYR A 149 0.92 -23.25 -6.06
C TYR A 149 0.51 -24.32 -7.07
N GLY A 150 -0.61 -24.97 -6.82
CA GLY A 150 -1.18 -25.97 -7.73
C GLY A 150 -0.30 -27.20 -7.96
N GLU A 151 0.62 -27.47 -7.08
CA GLU A 151 1.54 -28.60 -7.14
C GLU A 151 1.20 -29.65 -6.07
N THR A 152 1.65 -30.88 -6.30
CA THR A 152 1.51 -31.91 -5.27
C THR A 152 2.36 -31.58 -4.04
N ASP A 153 1.98 -32.12 -2.88
CA ASP A 153 2.79 -31.95 -1.67
C ASP A 153 4.20 -32.53 -1.89
N TYR A 154 4.33 -33.59 -2.67
CA TYR A 154 5.61 -34.19 -3.06
C TYR A 154 6.47 -33.26 -3.91
N ASP A 155 5.91 -32.70 -4.98
CA ASP A 155 6.62 -31.78 -5.87
C ASP A 155 7.06 -30.53 -5.12
N PHE A 156 6.18 -30.00 -4.24
CA PHE A 156 6.50 -28.87 -3.39
C PHE A 156 7.66 -29.16 -2.45
N LEU A 157 7.61 -30.30 -1.76
CA LEU A 157 8.69 -30.76 -0.87
C LEU A 157 10.01 -30.91 -1.65
N CYS A 158 10.00 -31.57 -2.80
CA CYS A 158 11.18 -31.80 -3.60
C CYS A 158 11.83 -30.50 -4.10
N ARG A 159 11.04 -29.55 -4.61
CA ARG A 159 11.63 -28.29 -5.09
C ARG A 159 12.17 -27.43 -3.96
N MET A 160 11.49 -27.41 -2.81
CA MET A 160 11.94 -26.69 -1.61
C MET A 160 13.26 -27.26 -1.08
N ALA A 161 13.33 -28.58 -0.97
CA ALA A 161 14.54 -29.28 -0.54
C ALA A 161 15.70 -29.05 -1.55
N ALA A 162 15.44 -29.13 -2.85
CA ALA A 162 16.45 -28.90 -3.88
C ALA A 162 16.97 -27.46 -3.84
N GLU A 163 16.10 -26.47 -3.62
CA GLU A 163 16.47 -25.06 -3.52
C GLU A 163 17.42 -24.79 -2.36
N GLU A 164 17.22 -25.48 -1.24
CA GLU A 164 18.05 -25.34 -0.04
C GLU A 164 19.13 -26.43 0.10
N GLY A 165 19.41 -27.16 -0.96
CA GLY A 165 20.49 -28.14 -1.00
C GLY A 165 20.28 -29.35 -0.12
N ILE A 166 19.04 -29.66 0.23
CA ILE A 166 18.66 -30.79 1.09
C ILE A 166 18.35 -31.99 0.21
N PHE A 167 18.96 -33.10 0.52
CA PHE A 167 18.63 -34.38 -0.08
C PHE A 167 17.91 -35.26 0.95
N PHE A 168 17.17 -36.25 0.49
CA PHE A 168 16.48 -37.18 1.35
C PHE A 168 16.66 -38.63 0.91
N TYR A 169 16.53 -39.51 1.85
CA TYR A 169 16.62 -40.95 1.66
C TYR A 169 15.89 -41.69 2.80
N GLU A 170 15.62 -42.98 2.60
CA GLU A 170 15.09 -43.84 3.63
C GLU A 170 16.25 -44.50 4.37
N GLU A 171 16.37 -44.28 5.66
CA GLU A 171 17.32 -44.98 6.55
C GLU A 171 16.71 -46.29 6.99
N HIS A 172 17.41 -47.39 6.74
CA HIS A 172 16.97 -48.75 7.08
C HIS A 172 17.74 -49.27 8.26
N ALA A 173 17.04 -49.87 9.24
CA ALA A 173 17.68 -50.67 10.26
C ALA A 173 17.88 -52.10 9.77
N GLN A 174 19.06 -52.67 9.98
CA GLN A 174 19.36 -54.01 9.45
C GLN A 174 18.47 -55.11 10.03
N LYS A 175 18.19 -55.06 11.34
CA LYS A 175 17.55 -56.16 12.08
C LYS A 175 16.14 -55.84 12.58
N SER A 176 15.70 -54.60 12.52
CA SER A 176 14.36 -54.19 12.92
C SER A 176 13.56 -53.69 11.73
N THR A 177 12.28 -53.39 11.94
CA THR A 177 11.42 -52.75 10.97
C THR A 177 11.48 -51.25 11.06
N ASP A 178 12.42 -50.68 11.82
CA ASP A 178 12.60 -49.23 11.95
C ASP A 178 13.20 -48.70 10.68
N GLN A 179 12.41 -47.89 9.99
CA GLN A 179 12.77 -47.20 8.78
C GLN A 179 12.23 -45.80 8.88
N SER A 180 13.07 -44.82 8.64
CA SER A 180 12.68 -43.41 8.71
C SER A 180 13.14 -42.63 7.48
N LEU A 181 12.34 -41.64 7.10
CA LEU A 181 12.75 -40.64 6.12
C LEU A 181 13.76 -39.69 6.76
N VAL A 182 14.92 -39.56 6.16
CA VAL A 182 15.96 -38.63 6.59
C VAL A 182 16.11 -37.51 5.54
N LEU A 183 16.04 -36.26 6.00
CA LEU A 183 16.35 -35.09 5.21
C LEU A 183 17.69 -34.54 5.70
N CYS A 184 18.68 -34.43 4.82
CA CYS A 184 20.06 -34.15 5.19
C CYS A 184 20.68 -33.09 4.25
N ASP A 185 21.55 -32.25 4.79
CA ASP A 185 22.22 -31.18 4.05
C ASP A 185 23.74 -31.40 3.93
N THR A 186 24.27 -32.48 4.47
CA THR A 186 25.71 -32.73 4.44
C THR A 186 26.03 -34.23 4.45
N VAL A 187 27.04 -34.62 3.67
CA VAL A 187 27.57 -35.98 3.66
C VAL A 187 28.13 -36.40 5.04
N ARG A 188 28.54 -35.45 5.87
CA ARG A 188 29.15 -35.70 7.18
C ARG A 188 28.20 -36.34 8.17
N TYR A 189 26.89 -36.16 8.00
CA TYR A 189 25.88 -36.75 8.87
C TYR A 189 25.37 -38.11 8.41
N LEU A 190 25.87 -38.61 7.26
CA LEU A 190 25.60 -39.97 6.85
C LEU A 190 26.29 -40.94 7.81
N PRO A 191 25.74 -42.15 8.02
CA PRO A 191 26.36 -43.19 8.85
C PRO A 191 27.82 -43.45 8.46
N GLU A 192 28.62 -43.92 9.39
CA GLU A 192 30.01 -44.31 9.14
C GLU A 192 30.12 -45.30 7.98
N SER A 193 31.19 -45.19 7.23
CA SER A 193 31.46 -46.11 6.12
C SER A 193 31.76 -47.50 6.60
N PHE A 194 31.28 -48.50 5.89
CA PHE A 194 31.70 -49.88 6.08
C PHE A 194 32.60 -50.32 4.98
N GLU A 195 33.59 -51.13 5.34
CA GLU A 195 34.54 -51.65 4.34
C GLU A 195 33.91 -52.75 3.50
N ILE A 196 34.16 -52.71 2.20
CA ILE A 196 33.78 -53.75 1.26
C ILE A 196 34.90 -53.96 0.27
N PRO A 197 35.46 -55.21 0.17
CA PRO A 197 36.58 -55.50 -0.69
C PRO A 197 36.16 -55.63 -2.15
N TRP A 198 37.04 -55.25 -3.04
CA TRP A 198 36.91 -55.51 -4.48
C TRP A 198 37.37 -56.95 -4.79
N ASN A 199 36.55 -57.74 -5.49
CA ASN A 199 36.91 -59.06 -5.98
C ASN A 199 36.19 -59.35 -7.28
N PRO A 200 36.90 -59.33 -8.41
CA PRO A 200 36.31 -59.56 -9.72
C PRO A 200 35.99 -61.03 -10.00
N ASN A 201 36.48 -61.94 -9.12
CA ASN A 201 36.29 -63.38 -9.34
C ASN A 201 34.98 -63.86 -8.74
N THR A 202 33.92 -63.81 -9.53
CA THR A 202 32.56 -64.18 -9.10
C THR A 202 32.34 -65.71 -9.04
N ARG A 203 33.29 -66.52 -9.45
CA ARG A 203 33.17 -68.02 -9.51
C ARG A 203 33.60 -68.72 -8.25
N THR A 204 34.35 -68.05 -7.38
CA THR A 204 34.70 -68.62 -6.09
C THR A 204 33.63 -68.32 -5.06
N GLU A 205 33.24 -69.35 -4.29
CA GLU A 205 32.41 -69.13 -3.10
C GLU A 205 33.19 -68.31 -2.06
N VAL A 206 33.00 -67.00 -2.09
CA VAL A 206 33.59 -66.11 -1.09
C VAL A 206 32.55 -65.94 -0.02
N SER A 207 32.90 -66.29 1.20
CA SER A 207 32.05 -66.08 2.38
C SER A 207 31.86 -64.57 2.71
N THR A 208 32.69 -63.74 2.12
CA THR A 208 32.71 -62.30 2.33
C THR A 208 32.03 -61.60 1.16
N LEU A 209 31.06 -60.72 1.45
CA LEU A 209 30.43 -59.85 0.46
C LEU A 209 31.49 -58.94 -0.14
N CYS A 210 31.48 -58.76 -1.48
CA CYS A 210 32.45 -57.96 -2.19
C CYS A 210 31.83 -57.21 -3.37
N ILE A 211 32.54 -56.25 -3.88
CA ILE A 211 32.23 -55.54 -5.13
C ILE A 211 32.95 -56.27 -6.25
N SER A 212 32.20 -56.81 -7.21
CA SER A 212 32.71 -57.58 -8.34
C SER A 212 33.07 -56.73 -9.55
N GLN A 213 32.41 -55.61 -9.71
CA GLN A 213 32.67 -54.62 -10.79
C GLN A 213 32.63 -53.22 -10.18
N PHE A 214 33.57 -52.39 -10.61
CA PHE A 214 33.64 -51.01 -10.23
C PHE A 214 34.19 -50.14 -11.35
N ARG A 215 33.40 -49.23 -11.89
CA ARG A 215 33.76 -48.37 -13.01
C ARG A 215 33.59 -46.93 -12.61
N TYR A 216 34.64 -46.14 -12.76
CA TYR A 216 34.68 -44.75 -12.42
C TYR A 216 34.66 -43.88 -13.67
N SER A 217 33.76 -42.86 -13.70
CA SER A 217 33.58 -41.98 -14.84
C SER A 217 33.47 -40.53 -14.39
N ALA A 218 33.89 -39.64 -15.28
CA ALA A 218 33.71 -38.20 -15.13
C ALA A 218 33.04 -37.62 -16.35
N GLN A 219 32.31 -36.54 -16.20
CA GLN A 219 31.67 -35.82 -17.29
C GLN A 219 31.76 -34.31 -17.07
N ILE A 220 31.68 -33.57 -18.17
CA ILE A 220 31.63 -32.11 -18.14
C ILE A 220 30.29 -31.65 -17.59
N ARG A 221 30.34 -30.77 -16.58
CA ARG A 221 29.19 -30.16 -15.93
C ARG A 221 29.43 -28.67 -15.74
N PRO A 222 28.40 -27.86 -15.47
CA PRO A 222 28.60 -26.44 -15.18
C PRO A 222 29.75 -26.19 -14.21
N SER A 223 30.54 -25.14 -14.46
CA SER A 223 31.75 -24.83 -13.71
C SER A 223 31.57 -23.79 -12.64
N SER A 224 30.58 -22.95 -12.79
CA SER A 224 30.28 -21.87 -11.83
C SER A 224 28.79 -21.51 -11.82
N VAL A 225 28.35 -20.96 -10.71
CA VAL A 225 27.01 -20.38 -10.55
C VAL A 225 27.16 -18.93 -10.13
N VAL A 226 26.46 -18.05 -10.83
CA VAL A 226 26.27 -16.67 -10.44
C VAL A 226 24.77 -16.50 -10.18
N THR A 227 24.41 -16.16 -8.95
CA THR A 227 23.00 -15.89 -8.61
C THR A 227 22.83 -14.45 -8.15
N LYS A 228 21.73 -13.84 -8.54
CA LYS A 228 21.43 -12.46 -8.20
C LYS A 228 19.97 -12.33 -7.81
N ASP A 229 19.69 -11.48 -6.83
CA ASP A 229 18.32 -11.12 -6.48
C ASP A 229 18.21 -9.63 -6.15
N TYR A 230 16.98 -9.17 -6.02
CA TYR A 230 16.63 -7.79 -5.71
C TYR A 230 15.73 -7.73 -4.48
N THR A 231 15.95 -6.73 -3.63
CA THR A 231 15.02 -6.39 -2.56
C THR A 231 14.76 -4.89 -2.54
N PHE A 232 13.50 -4.51 -2.55
CA PHE A 232 13.11 -3.11 -2.47
C PHE A 232 13.50 -2.45 -1.13
N LYS A 233 13.69 -3.25 -0.07
CA LYS A 233 14.15 -2.75 1.24
C LYS A 233 15.60 -2.23 1.21
N ARG A 234 16.38 -2.68 0.23
CA ARG A 234 17.76 -2.23 -0.03
C ARG A 234 18.02 -2.18 -1.52
N PRO A 235 17.44 -1.21 -2.25
CA PRO A 235 17.48 -1.20 -3.71
C PRO A 235 18.89 -1.05 -4.30
N GLY A 236 19.81 -0.47 -3.55
CA GLY A 236 21.23 -0.35 -3.94
C GLY A 236 22.10 -1.55 -3.59
N TRP A 237 21.55 -2.59 -2.97
CA TRP A 237 22.29 -3.80 -2.65
C TRP A 237 22.59 -4.58 -3.93
N ALA A 238 23.86 -4.98 -4.11
CA ALA A 238 24.27 -5.71 -5.31
C ALA A 238 23.55 -7.05 -5.47
N GLY A 239 23.23 -7.70 -4.34
CA GLY A 239 22.45 -8.95 -4.29
C GLY A 239 23.01 -10.08 -5.14
N ARG A 240 24.32 -10.07 -5.41
CA ARG A 240 25.02 -11.03 -6.27
C ARG A 240 25.95 -11.91 -5.44
N PHE A 241 25.90 -13.21 -5.72
CA PHE A 241 26.76 -14.20 -5.12
C PHE A 241 27.30 -15.14 -6.20
N ASP A 242 28.57 -15.47 -6.10
CA ASP A 242 29.29 -16.30 -7.05
C ASP A 242 29.80 -17.55 -6.33
N GLN A 243 29.74 -18.70 -6.99
CA GLN A 243 30.30 -19.96 -6.51
C GLN A 243 30.93 -20.72 -7.64
N GLU A 244 32.20 -21.06 -7.50
CA GLU A 244 32.90 -21.94 -8.39
C GLU A 244 32.75 -23.41 -7.95
N GLY A 245 32.70 -24.31 -8.95
CA GLY A 245 32.68 -25.73 -8.70
C GLY A 245 34.08 -26.24 -8.25
N GLN A 246 34.05 -27.29 -7.45
CA GLN A 246 35.24 -28.00 -7.00
C GLN A 246 35.54 -29.16 -7.96
N TYR A 247 36.78 -29.68 -7.93
CA TYR A 247 37.20 -30.90 -8.68
C TYR A 247 36.88 -30.85 -10.17
N GLN A 248 37.32 -29.79 -10.86
CA GLN A 248 37.03 -29.58 -12.27
C GLN A 248 38.30 -29.45 -13.17
N ASP A 249 39.41 -30.02 -12.75
CA ASP A 249 40.70 -29.92 -13.46
C ASP A 249 40.68 -30.52 -14.87
N TYR A 250 39.70 -31.38 -15.16
CA TYR A 250 39.52 -32.06 -16.43
C TYR A 250 38.64 -31.31 -17.44
N GLN A 251 38.19 -30.10 -17.11
CA GLN A 251 37.27 -29.32 -17.96
C GLN A 251 37.61 -27.84 -17.97
N ARG A 252 36.99 -27.11 -18.90
CA ARG A 252 37.04 -25.65 -18.93
C ARG A 252 36.22 -25.07 -17.74
N THR A 253 36.60 -23.85 -17.33
CA THR A 253 35.97 -23.14 -16.23
C THR A 253 34.99 -22.03 -16.66
N GLN A 254 34.58 -22.03 -17.94
CA GLN A 254 33.71 -21.02 -18.53
C GLN A 254 32.24 -21.48 -18.68
N TYR A 255 31.86 -22.58 -18.06
CA TYR A 255 30.48 -23.08 -18.10
C TYR A 255 29.67 -22.51 -16.94
N GLU A 256 29.32 -21.22 -17.06
CA GLU A 256 28.57 -20.47 -16.01
C GLU A 256 27.08 -20.73 -16.13
N VAL A 257 26.43 -20.92 -14.98
CA VAL A 257 24.98 -20.83 -14.82
C VAL A 257 24.68 -19.51 -14.15
N TYR A 258 23.95 -18.63 -14.84
CA TYR A 258 23.44 -17.37 -14.27
C TYR A 258 21.98 -17.54 -13.88
N ASP A 259 21.70 -17.36 -12.59
CA ASP A 259 20.38 -17.56 -12.01
C ASP A 259 19.81 -16.23 -11.49
N TYR A 260 18.63 -15.85 -12.01
CA TYR A 260 17.89 -14.68 -11.60
C TYR A 260 16.37 -14.90 -11.78
N PRO A 261 15.55 -14.59 -10.80
CA PRO A 261 15.86 -14.18 -9.42
C PRO A 261 16.36 -15.34 -8.56
N GLY A 262 17.33 -15.05 -7.67
CA GLY A 262 17.97 -16.06 -6.84
C GLY A 262 17.18 -16.54 -5.63
N ARG A 263 16.04 -15.92 -5.34
CA ARG A 263 15.11 -16.27 -4.26
C ARG A 263 15.67 -16.12 -2.85
N PHE A 264 16.59 -15.19 -2.66
CA PHE A 264 17.15 -14.80 -1.37
C PHE A 264 17.09 -13.29 -1.18
N LYS A 265 17.09 -12.82 0.07
CA LYS A 265 16.99 -11.38 0.39
C LYS A 265 18.13 -10.88 1.29
N GLY A 266 19.15 -11.70 1.51
CA GLY A 266 20.26 -11.38 2.39
C GLY A 266 21.53 -12.17 2.09
N ALA A 267 22.47 -12.14 3.05
CA ALA A 267 23.78 -12.76 2.92
C ALA A 267 23.75 -14.29 2.72
N HIS A 268 22.67 -14.95 3.12
CA HIS A 268 22.48 -16.40 2.90
C HIS A 268 22.40 -16.78 1.40
N GLY A 269 22.33 -15.80 0.50
CA GLY A 269 22.46 -16.04 -0.95
C GLY A 269 23.76 -16.76 -1.32
N GLN A 270 24.84 -16.64 -0.55
CA GLN A 270 26.06 -17.40 -0.76
C GLN A 270 25.83 -18.92 -0.59
N ASN A 271 25.04 -19.31 0.39
CA ASN A 271 24.65 -20.71 0.59
C ASN A 271 23.80 -21.22 -0.58
N PHE A 272 22.85 -20.42 -1.05
CA PHE A 272 22.04 -20.79 -2.23
C PHE A 272 22.92 -21.00 -3.47
N ALA A 273 23.90 -20.14 -3.71
CA ALA A 273 24.85 -20.31 -4.82
C ALA A 273 25.65 -21.61 -4.69
N ARG A 274 26.13 -21.92 -3.48
CA ARG A 274 26.89 -23.14 -3.20
C ARG A 274 26.04 -24.40 -3.34
N TRP A 275 24.86 -24.42 -2.78
CA TRP A 275 23.93 -25.56 -2.89
C TRP A 275 23.55 -25.82 -4.35
N GLN A 276 23.30 -24.77 -5.10
CA GLN A 276 23.00 -24.89 -6.54
C GLN A 276 24.21 -25.41 -7.33
N MET A 277 25.41 -24.94 -7.03
CA MET A 277 26.63 -25.42 -7.67
C MET A 277 26.87 -26.90 -7.41
N ASP A 278 26.72 -27.35 -6.16
CA ASP A 278 26.83 -28.76 -5.79
C ASP A 278 25.77 -29.60 -6.53
N GLY A 279 24.56 -29.10 -6.65
CA GLY A 279 23.49 -29.78 -7.39
C GLY A 279 23.80 -29.95 -8.87
N TRP A 280 24.26 -28.89 -9.54
CA TRP A 280 24.65 -28.97 -10.95
C TRP A 280 25.81 -29.95 -11.23
N ARG A 281 26.65 -30.18 -10.24
CA ARG A 281 27.81 -31.08 -10.33
C ARG A 281 27.61 -32.41 -9.60
N ASN A 282 26.38 -32.73 -9.16
CA ASN A 282 26.14 -33.95 -8.38
C ASN A 282 26.48 -35.27 -9.08
N ASN A 283 26.59 -35.26 -10.39
CA ASN A 283 26.94 -36.40 -11.22
C ASN A 283 28.18 -36.14 -12.13
N ALA A 284 29.01 -35.15 -11.76
CA ALA A 284 30.22 -34.86 -12.52
C ALA A 284 31.20 -36.01 -12.46
N GLU A 285 31.29 -36.68 -11.32
CA GLU A 285 32.13 -37.89 -11.13
C GLU A 285 31.26 -38.96 -10.45
N VAL A 286 31.07 -40.08 -11.14
CA VAL A 286 30.23 -41.19 -10.67
C VAL A 286 30.93 -42.50 -10.87
N ALA A 287 30.99 -43.33 -9.84
CA ALA A 287 31.38 -44.74 -10.00
C ALA A 287 30.11 -45.62 -9.95
N ARG A 288 30.11 -46.64 -10.77
CA ARG A 288 29.09 -47.67 -10.83
C ARG A 288 29.70 -49.04 -10.50
N GLY A 289 29.04 -49.75 -9.61
CA GLY A 289 29.50 -51.06 -9.18
C GLY A 289 28.41 -52.10 -9.16
N THR A 290 28.84 -53.37 -9.02
CA THR A 290 27.97 -54.50 -8.86
C THR A 290 28.42 -55.30 -7.61
N SER A 291 27.47 -55.68 -6.75
CA SER A 291 27.72 -56.47 -5.56
C SER A 291 26.54 -57.41 -5.30
N ARG A 292 26.75 -58.40 -4.45
CA ARG A 292 25.69 -59.23 -3.90
C ARG A 292 25.23 -58.71 -2.49
N SER A 293 25.80 -57.61 -2.01
CA SER A 293 25.48 -57.05 -0.71
C SER A 293 24.14 -56.33 -0.78
N PRO A 294 23.20 -56.71 0.08
CA PRO A 294 21.93 -55.97 0.27
C PRO A 294 22.12 -54.69 1.09
N GLU A 295 23.28 -54.46 1.69
CA GLU A 295 23.54 -53.34 2.59
C GLU A 295 23.94 -52.07 1.92
N ILE A 296 24.17 -52.11 0.59
CA ILE A 296 24.48 -50.92 -0.23
C ILE A 296 23.18 -50.25 -0.65
N TRP A 297 22.79 -49.16 0.01
CA TRP A 297 21.64 -48.35 -0.31
C TRP A 297 21.93 -46.85 -0.23
N PRO A 298 21.18 -46.01 -0.93
CA PRO A 298 21.38 -44.56 -0.88
C PRO A 298 21.32 -43.97 0.53
N GLY A 299 22.25 -43.07 0.85
CA GLY A 299 22.42 -42.51 2.18
C GLY A 299 23.48 -43.26 3.04
N ARG A 300 24.06 -44.33 2.54
CA ARG A 300 25.20 -44.99 3.21
C ARG A 300 26.54 -44.65 2.57
N ARG A 301 27.60 -44.77 3.31
CA ARG A 301 28.98 -44.65 2.85
C ARG A 301 29.63 -46.00 2.85
N ILE A 302 30.44 -46.27 1.83
CA ILE A 302 31.26 -47.49 1.72
C ILE A 302 32.73 -47.13 1.56
N ALA A 303 33.61 -47.93 2.10
CA ALA A 303 35.03 -47.84 1.87
C ALA A 303 35.47 -49.00 0.97
N LEU A 304 35.78 -48.72 -0.26
CA LEU A 304 36.31 -49.72 -1.19
C LEU A 304 37.76 -50.05 -0.84
N THR A 305 38.08 -51.34 -0.75
CA THR A 305 39.42 -51.82 -0.47
C THR A 305 39.88 -52.84 -1.51
N GLY A 306 41.19 -52.98 -1.68
CA GLY A 306 41.79 -54.03 -2.53
C GLY A 306 41.64 -53.83 -4.04
N HIS A 307 41.18 -52.66 -4.48
CA HIS A 307 41.13 -52.34 -5.93
C HIS A 307 42.53 -52.07 -6.48
N PRO A 308 42.87 -52.56 -7.68
CA PRO A 308 44.21 -52.34 -8.33
C PRO A 308 44.55 -50.87 -8.51
N GLN A 309 43.56 -50.01 -8.82
CA GLN A 309 43.75 -48.57 -8.88
C GLN A 309 43.66 -47.98 -7.47
N ALA A 310 44.79 -47.55 -6.94
CA ALA A 310 44.89 -47.10 -5.54
C ALA A 310 43.98 -45.90 -5.22
N ASN A 311 43.73 -45.02 -6.13
CA ASN A 311 42.86 -43.86 -5.97
C ASN A 311 41.39 -44.20 -5.83
N LEU A 312 40.96 -45.39 -6.16
CA LEU A 312 39.60 -45.85 -5.98
C LEU A 312 39.37 -46.50 -4.57
N ASN A 313 40.43 -46.86 -3.90
CA ASN A 313 40.37 -47.38 -2.50
C ASN A 313 40.17 -46.22 -1.51
N ARG A 314 38.95 -45.71 -1.45
CA ARG A 314 38.55 -44.56 -0.63
C ARG A 314 37.11 -44.70 -0.21
N GLU A 315 36.64 -43.73 0.57
CA GLU A 315 35.23 -43.63 0.92
C GLU A 315 34.40 -43.10 -0.23
N TRP A 316 33.27 -43.69 -0.41
CA TRP A 316 32.24 -43.36 -1.36
C TRP A 316 30.89 -43.23 -0.66
N GLN A 317 30.05 -42.32 -1.12
CA GLN A 317 28.65 -42.25 -0.72
C GLN A 317 27.75 -42.84 -1.81
N VAL A 318 26.81 -43.65 -1.40
CA VAL A 318 25.86 -44.32 -2.27
C VAL A 318 24.77 -43.31 -2.67
N VAL A 319 24.59 -43.10 -3.98
CA VAL A 319 23.58 -42.18 -4.50
C VAL A 319 22.41 -42.91 -5.15
N ALA A 320 22.62 -44.12 -5.62
CA ALA A 320 21.58 -44.94 -6.23
C ALA A 320 21.87 -46.43 -5.99
N SER A 321 20.85 -47.24 -5.95
CA SER A 321 20.91 -48.69 -5.81
C SER A 321 19.74 -49.31 -6.59
N ASP A 322 20.07 -50.38 -7.30
CA ASP A 322 19.14 -51.21 -8.03
C ASP A 322 19.34 -52.63 -7.59
N LEU A 323 18.53 -53.10 -6.63
CA LEU A 323 18.63 -54.39 -5.98
C LEU A 323 17.63 -55.35 -6.60
N HIS A 324 18.11 -56.42 -7.20
CA HIS A 324 17.31 -57.43 -7.83
C HIS A 324 17.49 -58.78 -7.16
N GLY A 325 16.40 -59.39 -6.73
CA GLY A 325 16.39 -60.73 -6.11
C GLY A 325 15.51 -61.68 -6.90
N GLU A 326 16.00 -62.90 -7.09
CA GLU A 326 15.22 -63.98 -7.71
C GLU A 326 15.19 -65.19 -6.79
N GLN A 327 14.04 -65.80 -6.63
CA GLN A 327 13.79 -66.99 -5.80
C GLN A 327 12.86 -67.94 -6.57
N PRO A 328 13.34 -68.54 -7.69
CA PRO A 328 12.49 -69.32 -8.57
C PRO A 328 11.82 -70.50 -7.93
N GLN A 329 12.46 -71.08 -6.89
CA GLN A 329 11.96 -72.23 -6.14
C GLN A 329 10.70 -71.93 -5.30
N ALA A 330 10.32 -70.64 -5.14
CA ALA A 330 9.04 -70.27 -4.55
C ALA A 330 7.86 -70.80 -5.36
N VAL A 331 8.04 -70.98 -6.67
CA VAL A 331 7.08 -71.58 -7.56
C VAL A 331 7.31 -73.08 -7.66
N PRO A 332 6.39 -73.93 -7.14
CA PRO A 332 6.55 -75.37 -7.16
C PRO A 332 6.75 -75.90 -8.63
N GLY A 333 7.74 -76.73 -8.77
CA GLY A 333 8.07 -77.34 -10.08
C GLY A 333 8.92 -76.50 -11.00
N ARG A 334 9.22 -75.23 -10.70
CA ARG A 334 10.10 -74.40 -11.50
C ARG A 334 11.56 -74.76 -11.21
N ARG A 335 12.29 -75.20 -12.25
CA ARG A 335 13.72 -75.46 -12.15
C ARG A 335 14.46 -74.15 -12.33
N GLY A 336 15.35 -73.80 -11.42
CA GLY A 336 16.17 -72.60 -11.44
C GLY A 336 17.54 -72.79 -10.77
N SER A 337 18.40 -71.80 -10.91
CA SER A 337 19.79 -71.79 -10.41
C SER A 337 19.92 -71.54 -8.89
N GLY A 338 18.80 -71.55 -8.16
CA GLY A 338 18.77 -71.20 -6.73
C GLY A 338 18.39 -69.71 -6.52
N THR A 339 18.38 -69.26 -5.28
CA THR A 339 18.12 -67.84 -4.94
C THR A 339 19.34 -66.98 -5.30
N THR A 340 19.11 -65.88 -6.00
CA THR A 340 20.14 -64.92 -6.39
C THR A 340 19.80 -63.53 -5.92
N LEU A 341 20.83 -62.71 -5.71
CA LEU A 341 20.73 -61.31 -5.32
C LEU A 341 21.82 -60.51 -6.02
N ASP A 342 21.45 -59.52 -6.78
CA ASP A 342 22.38 -58.62 -7.47
C ASP A 342 22.01 -57.18 -7.16
N ASN A 343 23.00 -56.39 -6.78
CA ASN A 343 22.87 -54.95 -6.49
C ASN A 343 23.77 -54.18 -7.46
N HIS A 344 23.13 -53.41 -8.32
CA HIS A 344 23.81 -52.44 -9.22
C HIS A 344 23.67 -51.07 -8.54
N PHE A 345 24.80 -50.48 -8.17
CA PHE A 345 24.78 -49.23 -7.44
C PHE A 345 25.62 -48.16 -8.09
N ALA A 346 25.30 -46.89 -7.77
CA ALA A 346 26.08 -45.74 -8.13
C ALA A 346 26.53 -44.98 -6.87
N VAL A 347 27.79 -44.55 -6.92
CA VAL A 347 28.42 -43.85 -5.79
C VAL A 347 29.15 -42.61 -6.32
N ILE A 348 29.31 -41.61 -5.49
CA ILE A 348 30.22 -40.49 -5.71
C ILE A 348 31.22 -40.41 -4.56
N PRO A 349 32.36 -39.73 -4.74
CA PRO A 349 33.33 -39.56 -3.66
C PRO A 349 32.68 -38.95 -2.42
N ALA A 350 33.04 -39.44 -1.23
CA ALA A 350 32.46 -39.01 0.06
C ALA A 350 33.08 -37.72 0.61
N ASP A 351 34.02 -37.11 -0.10
CA ASP A 351 34.66 -35.82 0.22
C ASP A 351 33.83 -34.60 -0.17
N ARG A 352 32.67 -34.81 -0.78
CA ARG A 352 31.70 -33.81 -1.21
C ARG A 352 30.30 -34.24 -0.89
N THR A 353 29.39 -33.25 -0.73
CA THR A 353 27.97 -33.54 -0.50
C THR A 353 27.24 -33.63 -1.82
N TRP A 354 26.50 -34.72 -2.02
CA TRP A 354 25.53 -34.82 -3.10
C TRP A 354 24.33 -33.93 -2.78
N ARG A 355 23.87 -33.14 -3.74
CA ARG A 355 22.64 -32.35 -3.62
C ARG A 355 21.79 -32.53 -4.86
N PRO A 356 20.44 -32.45 -4.75
CA PRO A 356 19.58 -32.49 -5.92
C PRO A 356 19.82 -31.27 -6.83
N GLN A 357 19.63 -31.45 -8.12
CA GLN A 357 19.63 -30.33 -9.04
C GLN A 357 18.42 -29.42 -8.77
N PRO A 358 18.53 -28.11 -9.04
CA PRO A 358 17.39 -27.19 -8.91
C PRO A 358 16.21 -27.67 -9.75
N LEU A 359 15.02 -27.60 -9.17
CA LEU A 359 13.76 -27.93 -9.82
C LEU A 359 13.02 -26.64 -10.21
N LEU A 360 12.25 -26.71 -11.27
CA LEU A 360 11.44 -25.60 -11.73
C LEU A 360 10.34 -25.29 -10.72
N LYS A 361 10.20 -24.01 -10.41
CA LYS A 361 9.11 -23.49 -9.60
C LYS A 361 7.87 -23.28 -10.46
N PRO A 362 6.66 -23.62 -10.00
CA PRO A 362 5.45 -23.29 -10.72
C PRO A 362 5.31 -21.78 -10.86
N LEU A 363 4.90 -21.33 -12.04
CA LEU A 363 4.70 -19.94 -12.36
C LEU A 363 3.20 -19.60 -12.30
N VAL A 364 2.89 -18.42 -11.81
CA VAL A 364 1.55 -17.86 -11.89
C VAL A 364 1.39 -17.23 -13.27
N ASP A 365 0.43 -17.72 -14.02
CA ASP A 365 0.10 -17.23 -15.37
C ASP A 365 -0.99 -16.16 -15.26
N GLY A 366 -0.58 -14.91 -15.24
CA GLY A 366 -1.45 -13.74 -15.20
C GLY A 366 -1.90 -13.28 -13.81
N PRO A 367 -2.57 -12.13 -13.76
CA PRO A 367 -3.02 -11.52 -12.53
C PRO A 367 -4.22 -12.22 -11.91
N GLN A 368 -4.40 -12.02 -10.60
CA GLN A 368 -5.49 -12.59 -9.81
C GLN A 368 -6.19 -11.52 -8.99
N SER A 369 -7.46 -11.74 -8.69
CA SER A 369 -8.20 -10.95 -7.71
C SER A 369 -7.91 -11.42 -6.28
N ALA A 370 -7.80 -10.46 -5.38
CA ALA A 370 -7.72 -10.70 -3.95
C ALA A 370 -8.45 -9.57 -3.18
N VAL A 371 -8.78 -9.82 -1.93
CA VAL A 371 -9.46 -8.85 -1.06
C VAL A 371 -8.50 -8.36 0.00
N VAL A 372 -8.40 -7.04 0.16
CA VAL A 372 -7.55 -6.41 1.20
C VAL A 372 -8.09 -6.74 2.59
N THR A 373 -7.19 -7.10 3.49
CA THR A 373 -7.52 -7.54 4.85
C THR A 373 -6.79 -6.71 5.90
N GLY A 374 -7.28 -6.81 7.14
CA GLY A 374 -6.68 -6.13 8.28
C GLY A 374 -7.34 -6.57 9.60
N PRO A 375 -6.95 -5.97 10.73
CA PRO A 375 -7.57 -6.21 12.02
C PRO A 375 -9.06 -5.87 12.03
N ALA A 376 -9.81 -6.54 12.88
CA ALA A 376 -11.23 -6.30 13.02
C ALA A 376 -11.53 -4.82 13.37
N GLY A 377 -12.47 -4.20 12.64
CA GLY A 377 -12.83 -2.80 12.81
C GLY A 377 -11.86 -1.78 12.23
N GLU A 378 -10.82 -2.22 11.52
CA GLU A 378 -9.89 -1.33 10.82
C GLU A 378 -10.29 -1.18 9.35
N GLU A 379 -10.27 0.06 8.85
CA GLU A 379 -10.56 0.37 7.45
C GLU A 379 -9.30 0.52 6.60
N ILE A 380 -8.18 0.92 7.18
CA ILE A 380 -6.91 1.13 6.48
C ILE A 380 -5.82 0.45 7.29
N PHE A 381 -5.20 -0.59 6.73
CA PHE A 381 -4.13 -1.33 7.38
C PHE A 381 -2.95 -1.44 6.43
N CYS A 382 -1.91 -0.69 6.69
CA CYS A 382 -0.69 -0.67 5.89
C CYS A 382 0.56 -0.52 6.78
N ASP A 383 1.71 -0.80 6.20
CA ASP A 383 3.01 -0.55 6.83
C ASP A 383 3.63 0.78 6.38
N GLU A 384 4.87 1.04 6.79
CA GLU A 384 5.64 2.23 6.44
C GLU A 384 5.95 2.41 4.96
N HIS A 385 5.83 1.35 4.16
CA HIS A 385 6.01 1.38 2.71
C HIS A 385 4.68 1.45 1.93
N GLY A 386 3.56 1.62 2.63
CA GLY A 386 2.23 1.61 2.02
C GLY A 386 1.79 0.25 1.50
N ARG A 387 2.42 -0.83 1.98
CA ARG A 387 2.03 -2.21 1.65
C ARG A 387 0.78 -2.60 2.40
N VAL A 388 0.01 -3.49 1.81
CA VAL A 388 -1.21 -4.05 2.41
C VAL A 388 -1.16 -5.57 2.42
N ARG A 389 -2.06 -6.19 3.17
CA ARG A 389 -2.24 -7.63 3.19
C ARG A 389 -3.55 -8.00 2.52
N VAL A 390 -3.58 -9.17 1.91
CA VAL A 390 -4.75 -9.62 1.15
C VAL A 390 -5.13 -11.05 1.48
N LYS A 391 -6.38 -11.38 1.25
CA LYS A 391 -6.88 -12.75 1.20
C LYS A 391 -7.02 -13.16 -0.26
N PHE A 392 -6.23 -14.16 -0.70
CA PHE A 392 -6.38 -14.79 -2.01
C PHE A 392 -7.63 -15.67 -2.04
N ASN A 393 -8.33 -15.70 -3.16
CA ASN A 393 -9.57 -16.47 -3.30
C ASN A 393 -9.37 -17.98 -3.14
N TRP A 394 -8.20 -18.49 -3.50
CA TRP A 394 -7.84 -19.90 -3.37
C TRP A 394 -7.30 -20.26 -1.98
N ASP A 395 -6.93 -19.28 -1.16
CA ASP A 395 -6.38 -19.56 0.17
C ASP A 395 -7.47 -19.96 1.16
N ARG A 396 -7.43 -21.20 1.61
CA ARG A 396 -8.39 -21.78 2.53
C ARG A 396 -7.85 -22.00 3.95
N TYR A 397 -6.57 -21.72 4.20
CA TYR A 397 -5.93 -21.99 5.49
C TYR A 397 -5.73 -20.75 6.34
N ASN A 398 -5.32 -19.63 5.73
CA ASN A 398 -5.09 -18.41 6.48
C ASN A 398 -6.40 -17.68 6.78
N PRO A 399 -6.53 -17.04 7.96
CA PRO A 399 -7.71 -16.26 8.29
C PRO A 399 -7.84 -15.02 7.42
N SER A 400 -9.05 -14.48 7.30
CA SER A 400 -9.29 -13.22 6.58
C SER A 400 -9.13 -12.01 7.52
N ASN A 401 -7.94 -11.79 8.02
CA ASN A 401 -7.58 -10.72 8.95
C ASN A 401 -6.17 -10.19 8.66
N GLN A 402 -5.51 -9.59 9.65
CA GLN A 402 -4.14 -9.08 9.54
C GLN A 402 -3.08 -10.14 9.23
N ASP A 403 -3.38 -11.42 9.38
CA ASP A 403 -2.44 -12.53 9.18
C ASP A 403 -2.69 -13.31 7.87
N SER A 404 -3.54 -12.77 6.97
CA SER A 404 -3.96 -13.47 5.75
C SER A 404 -2.84 -13.67 4.73
N SER A 405 -1.91 -12.74 4.64
CA SER A 405 -0.77 -12.81 3.71
C SER A 405 0.45 -12.05 4.25
N CYS A 406 1.55 -12.07 3.51
CA CYS A 406 2.64 -11.12 3.69
C CYS A 406 2.21 -9.70 3.34
N TRP A 407 3.05 -8.74 3.67
CA TRP A 407 2.94 -7.38 3.19
C TRP A 407 3.24 -7.28 1.69
N ILE A 408 2.28 -6.82 0.92
CA ILE A 408 2.35 -6.74 -0.54
C ILE A 408 2.43 -5.28 -0.97
N ARG A 409 3.43 -4.95 -1.80
CA ARG A 409 3.57 -3.60 -2.36
C ARG A 409 2.42 -3.27 -3.29
N VAL A 410 2.04 -2.00 -3.32
CA VAL A 410 0.99 -1.47 -4.18
C VAL A 410 1.61 -0.56 -5.24
N ALA A 411 1.43 -0.88 -6.50
CA ALA A 411 1.81 0.00 -7.59
C ALA A 411 0.96 1.28 -7.56
N GLN A 412 1.61 2.42 -7.71
CA GLN A 412 0.97 3.72 -7.79
C GLN A 412 1.15 4.27 -9.21
N ALA A 413 0.22 5.09 -9.66
CA ALA A 413 0.27 5.67 -11.01
C ALA A 413 1.52 6.56 -11.22
N TRP A 414 2.05 7.11 -10.14
CA TRP A 414 3.26 7.92 -10.14
C TRP A 414 3.97 7.77 -8.79
N ALA A 415 5.26 7.45 -8.80
CA ALA A 415 6.04 7.23 -7.59
C ALA A 415 7.48 7.76 -7.76
N GLY A 416 7.88 8.67 -6.90
CA GLY A 416 9.22 9.23 -6.84
C GLY A 416 9.60 9.58 -5.40
N THR A 417 10.85 10.00 -5.19
CA THR A 417 11.35 10.35 -3.85
C THR A 417 10.65 11.62 -3.33
N GLY A 418 9.70 11.45 -2.44
CA GLY A 418 8.94 12.55 -1.83
C GLY A 418 7.84 13.15 -2.71
N PHE A 419 7.54 12.55 -3.87
CA PHE A 419 6.47 13.00 -4.75
C PHE A 419 5.78 11.84 -5.47
N GLY A 420 4.56 12.05 -5.94
CA GLY A 420 3.77 11.07 -6.68
C GLY A 420 2.35 10.92 -6.19
N ASN A 421 1.68 9.87 -6.63
CA ASN A 421 0.34 9.51 -6.18
C ASN A 421 0.43 8.47 -5.05
N LEU A 422 -0.34 8.67 -4.00
CA LEU A 422 -0.44 7.69 -2.92
C LEU A 422 -1.91 7.49 -2.56
N ALA A 423 -2.41 6.27 -2.77
CA ALA A 423 -3.74 5.88 -2.32
C ALA A 423 -3.67 4.43 -1.82
N ILE A 424 -3.78 4.26 -0.51
CA ILE A 424 -3.72 2.94 0.12
C ILE A 424 -5.04 2.20 -0.13
N PRO A 425 -5.02 0.97 -0.65
CA PRO A 425 -6.21 0.13 -0.73
C PRO A 425 -6.76 -0.14 0.67
N ARG A 426 -8.07 -0.04 0.82
CA ARG A 426 -8.74 -0.23 2.11
C ARG A 426 -9.18 -1.67 2.31
N VAL A 427 -9.30 -2.07 3.57
CA VAL A 427 -9.84 -3.37 3.96
C VAL A 427 -11.21 -3.60 3.31
N GLY A 428 -11.39 -4.76 2.69
CA GLY A 428 -12.59 -5.14 1.96
C GLY A 428 -12.58 -4.74 0.47
N GLN A 429 -11.61 -3.95 0.00
CA GLN A 429 -11.50 -3.63 -1.42
C GLN A 429 -10.88 -4.79 -2.20
N GLU A 430 -11.39 -5.01 -3.40
CA GLU A 430 -10.81 -5.95 -4.36
C GLU A 430 -9.64 -5.31 -5.09
N VAL A 431 -8.52 -6.02 -5.12
CA VAL A 431 -7.28 -5.62 -5.78
C VAL A 431 -6.88 -6.66 -6.81
N ILE A 432 -6.16 -6.21 -7.82
CA ILE A 432 -5.55 -7.06 -8.83
C ILE A 432 -4.11 -7.29 -8.43
N VAL A 433 -3.78 -8.54 -8.15
CA VAL A 433 -2.44 -8.98 -7.75
C VAL A 433 -1.77 -9.65 -8.93
N ASP A 434 -0.60 -9.19 -9.28
CA ASP A 434 0.31 -9.84 -10.22
C ASP A 434 1.53 -10.38 -9.45
N PHE A 435 2.39 -11.14 -10.12
CA PHE A 435 3.51 -11.80 -9.49
C PHE A 435 4.79 -11.49 -10.26
N LEU A 436 5.79 -10.94 -9.58
CA LEU A 436 7.06 -10.58 -10.20
C LEU A 436 7.74 -11.83 -10.78
N ASN A 437 8.04 -11.80 -12.07
CA ASN A 437 8.57 -12.94 -12.83
C ASN A 437 7.67 -14.20 -12.78
N GLY A 438 6.37 -14.06 -12.51
CA GLY A 438 5.47 -15.18 -12.31
C GLY A 438 5.68 -15.96 -11.01
N ASP A 439 6.56 -15.49 -10.12
CA ASP A 439 6.88 -16.18 -8.87
C ASP A 439 5.74 -16.01 -7.84
N PRO A 440 5.06 -17.08 -7.44
CA PRO A 440 3.97 -17.02 -6.48
C PRO A 440 4.38 -16.45 -5.12
N ASP A 441 5.66 -16.44 -4.77
CA ASP A 441 6.20 -15.86 -3.54
C ASP A 441 6.45 -14.34 -3.64
N GLN A 442 6.27 -13.73 -4.82
CA GLN A 442 6.56 -12.33 -5.10
C GLN A 442 5.32 -11.57 -5.61
N PRO A 443 4.23 -11.52 -4.84
CA PRO A 443 3.03 -10.80 -5.25
C PRO A 443 3.25 -9.28 -5.23
N ILE A 444 2.58 -8.58 -6.15
CA ILE A 444 2.50 -7.13 -6.23
C ILE A 444 1.09 -6.71 -6.65
N ILE A 445 0.52 -5.71 -6.00
CA ILE A 445 -0.79 -5.18 -6.37
C ILE A 445 -0.61 -4.17 -7.49
N MET A 446 -1.23 -4.44 -8.65
CA MET A 446 -1.13 -3.61 -9.85
C MET A 446 -2.33 -2.68 -10.04
N GLY A 447 -3.45 -2.95 -9.38
CA GLY A 447 -4.66 -2.15 -9.55
C GLY A 447 -5.77 -2.53 -8.58
N ARG A 448 -6.91 -1.88 -8.80
CA ARG A 448 -8.15 -2.08 -8.04
C ARG A 448 -9.30 -2.27 -9.00
N THR A 449 -10.32 -2.98 -8.58
CA THR A 449 -11.54 -3.16 -9.38
C THR A 449 -12.78 -3.04 -8.51
N TYR A 450 -13.88 -2.68 -9.13
CA TYR A 450 -15.19 -2.68 -8.49
C TYR A 450 -15.86 -4.03 -8.66
N HIS A 451 -16.74 -4.38 -7.74
CA HIS A 451 -17.57 -5.59 -7.79
C HIS A 451 -18.97 -5.29 -7.25
N HIS A 452 -19.81 -6.31 -7.18
CA HIS A 452 -21.23 -6.13 -6.84
C HIS A 452 -21.48 -5.42 -5.49
N GLU A 453 -20.65 -5.65 -4.49
CA GLU A 453 -20.76 -5.02 -3.16
C GLU A 453 -19.94 -3.73 -3.04
N ASN A 454 -18.80 -3.63 -3.74
CA ASN A 454 -17.93 -2.46 -3.79
C ASN A 454 -18.13 -1.71 -5.10
N ARG A 455 -19.18 -0.89 -5.16
CA ARG A 455 -19.62 -0.21 -6.39
C ARG A 455 -18.91 1.11 -6.63
N THR A 456 -19.02 1.58 -7.87
CA THR A 456 -18.51 2.88 -8.30
C THR A 456 -19.13 4.05 -7.52
N PRO A 457 -18.45 5.20 -7.42
CA PRO A 457 -18.99 6.40 -6.74
C PRO A 457 -20.30 6.91 -7.33
N GLY A 458 -20.56 6.68 -8.62
CA GLY A 458 -21.80 7.05 -9.31
C GLY A 458 -22.66 5.83 -9.67
N SER A 459 -23.92 6.06 -9.96
CA SER A 459 -24.88 5.02 -10.38
C SER A 459 -24.76 4.78 -11.87
N LEU A 460 -23.95 3.81 -12.27
CA LEU A 460 -23.83 3.39 -13.66
C LEU A 460 -25.06 2.59 -14.10
N PRO A 461 -25.51 2.74 -15.39
CA PRO A 461 -24.90 3.53 -16.45
C PRO A 461 -25.32 5.03 -16.47
N GLY A 462 -26.15 5.49 -15.53
CA GLY A 462 -26.72 6.84 -15.52
C GLY A 462 -25.66 7.95 -15.43
N THR A 463 -24.56 7.71 -14.74
CA THR A 463 -23.46 8.70 -14.54
C THR A 463 -22.24 8.41 -15.40
N LYS A 464 -22.42 7.81 -16.57
CA LYS A 464 -21.31 7.38 -17.46
C LYS A 464 -20.46 8.53 -18.01
N THR A 465 -20.97 9.76 -17.97
CA THR A 465 -20.24 10.97 -18.38
C THR A 465 -19.38 11.55 -17.30
N GLN A 466 -19.45 11.00 -16.07
CA GLN A 466 -18.71 11.51 -14.94
C GLN A 466 -17.38 10.78 -14.76
N MET A 467 -16.32 11.54 -14.60
CA MET A 467 -15.02 11.11 -14.10
C MET A 467 -14.85 11.68 -12.68
N THR A 468 -14.54 10.83 -11.70
CA THR A 468 -14.41 11.28 -10.31
C THR A 468 -13.21 10.67 -9.60
N ILE A 469 -12.53 11.48 -8.79
CA ILE A 469 -11.58 11.06 -7.76
C ILE A 469 -12.24 11.36 -6.42
N ARG A 470 -12.80 10.31 -5.79
CA ARG A 470 -13.54 10.43 -4.55
C ARG A 470 -12.91 9.62 -3.44
N SER A 471 -12.60 10.25 -2.33
CA SER A 471 -12.13 9.60 -1.11
C SER A 471 -13.30 9.25 -0.20
N LYS A 472 -13.00 8.58 0.91
CA LYS A 472 -13.96 8.31 1.99
C LYS A 472 -13.35 8.72 3.33
N THR A 473 -14.09 9.37 4.17
CA THR A 473 -13.66 9.70 5.53
C THR A 473 -13.35 8.41 6.31
N TYR A 474 -12.19 8.38 6.95
CA TYR A 474 -11.78 7.26 7.80
C TYR A 474 -12.75 7.09 8.96
N LYS A 475 -13.31 5.89 9.10
CA LYS A 475 -14.35 5.54 10.11
C LYS A 475 -15.53 6.49 10.11
N GLY A 476 -15.90 7.05 8.96
CA GLY A 476 -17.00 7.98 8.81
C GLY A 476 -17.69 7.85 7.46
N SER A 477 -18.77 8.61 7.25
CA SER A 477 -19.58 8.59 6.03
C SER A 477 -19.27 9.70 5.04
N GLY A 478 -18.43 10.69 5.40
CA GLY A 478 -18.07 11.80 4.55
C GLY A 478 -17.05 11.45 3.45
N PHE A 479 -16.76 12.42 2.58
CA PHE A 479 -15.83 12.22 1.46
C PHE A 479 -15.22 13.56 1.02
N ASN A 480 -14.10 13.51 0.32
CA ASN A 480 -13.60 14.60 -0.52
C ASN A 480 -13.68 14.16 -1.98
N GLU A 481 -13.94 15.08 -2.89
CA GLU A 481 -14.17 14.73 -4.30
C GLU A 481 -13.66 15.81 -5.26
N LEU A 482 -13.03 15.35 -6.32
CA LEU A 482 -12.82 16.11 -7.56
C LEU A 482 -13.57 15.37 -8.66
N LYS A 483 -14.58 16.00 -9.23
CA LYS A 483 -15.44 15.38 -10.24
C LYS A 483 -15.53 16.26 -11.49
N PHE A 484 -15.49 15.63 -12.64
CA PHE A 484 -15.78 16.19 -13.95
C PHE A 484 -17.04 15.52 -14.49
N ASP A 485 -17.98 16.31 -14.97
CA ASP A 485 -19.14 15.79 -15.72
C ASP A 485 -19.11 16.40 -17.12
N ASP A 486 -18.99 15.57 -18.14
CA ASP A 486 -18.85 15.95 -19.53
C ASP A 486 -20.15 15.76 -20.33
N ALA A 487 -21.29 15.72 -19.65
CA ALA A 487 -22.58 15.66 -20.32
C ALA A 487 -22.85 16.99 -21.05
N THR A 488 -23.09 16.95 -22.37
CA THR A 488 -23.31 18.14 -23.22
C THR A 488 -24.39 19.06 -22.64
N GLY A 489 -24.01 20.32 -22.41
CA GLY A 489 -24.87 21.35 -21.82
C GLY A 489 -25.06 21.24 -20.32
N LYS A 490 -24.32 20.34 -19.66
CA LYS A 490 -24.28 20.15 -18.19
C LYS A 490 -22.86 19.97 -17.68
N GLU A 491 -21.90 20.38 -18.48
CA GLU A 491 -20.47 20.23 -18.13
C GLU A 491 -20.18 20.93 -16.81
N GLN A 492 -19.46 20.23 -15.93
CA GLN A 492 -19.18 20.73 -14.59
C GLN A 492 -17.84 20.20 -14.06
N VAL A 493 -17.08 21.08 -13.43
CA VAL A 493 -16.01 20.71 -12.49
C VAL A 493 -16.50 20.96 -11.08
N TYR A 494 -16.52 19.93 -10.26
CA TYR A 494 -16.99 19.97 -8.89
C TYR A 494 -15.87 19.59 -7.92
N ILE A 495 -15.61 20.47 -6.94
CA ILE A 495 -14.63 20.21 -5.87
C ILE A 495 -15.38 20.23 -4.54
N HIS A 496 -15.28 19.15 -3.78
CA HIS A 496 -15.88 19.01 -2.47
C HIS A 496 -14.85 18.67 -1.40
N ALA A 497 -14.78 19.48 -0.37
CA ALA A 497 -14.00 19.20 0.84
C ALA A 497 -14.94 18.92 2.01
N GLN A 498 -14.84 17.77 2.63
CA GLN A 498 -15.69 17.37 3.75
C GLN A 498 -15.56 18.29 4.96
N LYS A 499 -14.38 18.86 5.17
CA LYS A 499 -14.14 19.75 6.32
C LYS A 499 -13.38 21.01 5.90
N ASN A 500 -12.11 20.93 5.65
CA ASN A 500 -11.26 22.07 5.35
C ASN A 500 -10.69 21.97 3.94
N MET A 501 -10.60 23.11 3.27
CA MET A 501 -9.90 23.26 1.99
C MET A 501 -8.84 24.35 2.14
N ASN A 502 -7.58 24.02 1.90
CA ASN A 502 -6.47 24.95 1.89
C ASN A 502 -5.91 25.02 0.46
N THR A 503 -5.71 26.23 -0.02
CA THR A 503 -5.06 26.48 -1.31
C THR A 503 -3.86 27.39 -1.07
N GLU A 504 -2.68 26.94 -1.40
CA GLU A 504 -1.44 27.70 -1.32
C GLU A 504 -0.87 27.90 -2.74
N VAL A 505 -0.58 29.14 -3.09
CA VAL A 505 0.00 29.49 -4.38
C VAL A 505 1.23 30.38 -4.14
N LEU A 506 2.40 29.86 -4.43
CA LEU A 506 3.68 30.54 -4.14
C LEU A 506 3.99 31.72 -5.06
N ASN A 507 3.28 31.87 -6.17
CA ASN A 507 3.48 32.97 -7.10
C ASN A 507 2.12 33.59 -7.46
N ASN A 508 1.59 33.41 -8.64
CA ASN A 508 0.41 34.11 -9.13
C ASN A 508 -0.81 33.18 -9.21
N ARG A 509 -1.97 33.71 -8.83
CA ARG A 509 -3.27 33.09 -9.07
C ARG A 509 -4.12 33.99 -9.92
N THR A 510 -4.64 33.51 -11.05
CA THR A 510 -5.66 34.16 -11.88
C THR A 510 -6.95 33.36 -11.83
N THR A 511 -8.07 34.07 -11.86
CA THR A 511 -9.40 33.47 -11.99
C THR A 511 -10.18 34.25 -13.00
N ASP A 512 -10.61 33.62 -14.09
CA ASP A 512 -11.42 34.23 -15.14
C ASP A 512 -12.76 33.48 -15.21
N VAL A 513 -13.84 34.22 -15.06
CA VAL A 513 -15.21 33.69 -15.07
C VAL A 513 -16.03 34.50 -16.03
N ILE A 514 -16.35 33.91 -17.18
CA ILE A 514 -17.02 34.63 -18.30
C ILE A 514 -18.43 35.07 -17.94
N ASN A 515 -19.14 34.32 -17.12
CA ASN A 515 -20.52 34.62 -16.79
C ASN A 515 -20.68 35.01 -15.30
N ASN A 516 -21.05 34.14 -14.44
CA ASN A 516 -21.41 34.46 -13.04
C ASN A 516 -20.42 33.86 -12.05
N HIS A 517 -20.02 34.66 -11.07
CA HIS A 517 -19.31 34.22 -9.89
C HIS A 517 -20.17 34.48 -8.65
N ALA A 518 -20.41 33.43 -7.84
CA ALA A 518 -21.12 33.53 -6.57
C ALA A 518 -20.26 32.95 -5.47
N GLU A 519 -20.12 33.66 -4.35
CA GLU A 519 -19.42 33.21 -3.17
C GLU A 519 -20.33 33.40 -1.94
N THR A 520 -20.48 32.36 -1.15
CA THR A 520 -21.27 32.38 0.10
C THR A 520 -20.42 31.91 1.27
N ILE A 521 -20.21 32.78 2.24
CA ILE A 521 -19.45 32.50 3.46
C ILE A 521 -20.39 32.43 4.64
N GLY A 522 -20.49 31.25 5.26
CA GLY A 522 -21.43 31.00 6.36
C GLY A 522 -21.06 31.64 7.72
N ASN A 523 -19.79 32.01 7.89
CA ASN A 523 -19.31 32.61 9.14
C ASN A 523 -18.41 33.82 8.84
N ASN A 524 -17.12 33.71 8.86
CA ASN A 524 -16.18 34.81 8.74
C ASN A 524 -15.42 34.78 7.41
N GLN A 525 -15.27 35.94 6.79
CA GLN A 525 -14.35 36.14 5.68
C GLN A 525 -13.24 37.13 6.09
N MET A 526 -12.00 36.82 5.80
CA MET A 526 -10.87 37.74 5.98
C MET A 526 -10.10 37.85 4.66
N ILE A 527 -9.91 39.08 4.21
CA ILE A 527 -9.09 39.37 3.03
C ILE A 527 -7.95 40.28 3.49
N ALA A 528 -6.72 39.88 3.32
CA ALA A 528 -5.53 40.66 3.61
C ALA A 528 -4.70 40.82 2.33
N VAL A 529 -4.47 42.05 1.90
CA VAL A 529 -3.68 42.40 0.73
C VAL A 529 -2.54 43.29 1.17
N THR A 530 -1.30 42.85 0.96
CA THR A 530 -0.11 43.58 1.43
C THR A 530 0.14 44.86 0.68
N ASN A 531 -0.07 44.87 -0.63
CA ASN A 531 0.20 46.02 -1.46
C ASN A 531 -1.08 46.68 -1.98
N ASN A 532 -1.59 46.28 -3.11
CA ASN A 532 -2.68 46.97 -3.80
C ASN A 532 -3.89 46.05 -3.99
N GLN A 533 -5.07 46.55 -3.70
CA GLN A 533 -6.34 45.95 -4.10
C GLN A 533 -7.05 46.91 -5.07
N ILE A 534 -7.43 46.41 -6.25
CA ILE A 534 -8.17 47.15 -7.26
C ILE A 534 -9.48 46.40 -7.49
N GLN A 535 -10.59 47.11 -7.35
CA GLN A 535 -11.91 46.59 -7.65
C GLN A 535 -12.61 47.50 -8.67
N THR A 536 -13.08 46.93 -9.78
CA THR A 536 -13.83 47.63 -10.79
C THR A 536 -15.17 46.94 -10.99
N VAL A 537 -16.26 47.70 -10.85
CA VAL A 537 -17.62 47.19 -11.03
C VAL A 537 -18.27 48.03 -12.16
N GLY A 538 -18.64 47.38 -13.26
CA GLY A 538 -19.11 48.05 -14.45
C GLY A 538 -20.51 48.72 -14.32
N VAL A 539 -21.39 48.17 -13.49
CA VAL A 539 -22.77 48.66 -13.37
C VAL A 539 -23.14 48.96 -11.93
N ASN A 540 -23.40 48.00 -11.13
CA ASN A 540 -23.90 48.18 -9.75
C ASN A 540 -23.05 47.48 -8.72
N GLN A 541 -22.73 48.16 -7.65
CA GLN A 541 -22.20 47.57 -6.41
C GLN A 541 -23.18 47.80 -5.29
N ILE A 542 -23.58 46.73 -4.61
CA ILE A 542 -24.48 46.80 -3.43
C ILE A 542 -23.74 46.21 -2.24
N GLU A 543 -23.62 46.99 -1.18
CA GLU A 543 -23.02 46.54 0.07
C GLU A 543 -24.05 46.71 1.19
N THR A 544 -24.32 45.63 1.92
CA THR A 544 -25.21 45.62 3.06
C THR A 544 -24.47 45.10 4.29
N VAL A 545 -24.35 45.93 5.31
CA VAL A 545 -23.71 45.59 6.58
C VAL A 545 -24.75 45.63 7.68
N GLY A 546 -25.00 44.48 8.29
CA GLY A 546 -26.06 44.32 9.30
C GLY A 546 -25.78 45.02 10.62
N SER A 547 -24.54 45.31 10.96
CA SER A 547 -24.20 45.97 12.23
C SER A 547 -23.16 47.08 12.03
N ASN A 548 -21.88 46.79 11.98
CA ASN A 548 -20.84 47.82 12.02
C ASN A 548 -19.98 47.78 10.73
N GLN A 549 -19.75 48.94 10.14
CA GLN A 549 -18.77 49.17 9.10
C GLN A 549 -17.69 50.12 9.61
N ILE A 550 -16.44 49.77 9.52
CA ILE A 550 -15.30 50.63 9.90
C ILE A 550 -14.39 50.78 8.74
N ILE A 551 -14.20 51.99 8.29
CA ILE A 551 -13.26 52.35 7.20
C ILE A 551 -12.11 53.16 7.82
N LYS A 552 -10.89 52.71 7.68
CA LYS A 552 -9.70 53.40 8.14
C LYS A 552 -8.73 53.58 6.96
N VAL A 553 -8.48 54.84 6.63
CA VAL A 553 -7.58 55.24 5.52
C VAL A 553 -6.43 56.04 6.12
N GLY A 554 -5.20 55.59 5.88
CA GLY A 554 -4.01 56.19 6.50
C GLY A 554 -3.60 57.53 5.84
N SER A 555 -3.93 57.75 4.61
CA SER A 555 -3.52 58.97 3.88
C SER A 555 -4.66 59.67 3.17
N VAL A 556 -5.15 59.16 2.07
CA VAL A 556 -6.13 59.89 1.22
C VAL A 556 -7.32 59.00 0.86
N GLN A 557 -8.53 59.52 1.07
CA GLN A 557 -9.76 58.94 0.54
C GLN A 557 -10.36 59.93 -0.45
N VAL A 558 -10.62 59.49 -1.68
CA VAL A 558 -11.28 60.26 -2.72
C VAL A 558 -12.58 59.59 -3.11
N GLU A 559 -13.66 60.34 -3.13
CA GLU A 559 -14.95 59.87 -3.60
C GLU A 559 -15.48 60.82 -4.67
N THR A 560 -15.83 60.29 -5.84
CA THR A 560 -16.40 61.04 -6.93
C THR A 560 -17.73 60.42 -7.33
N ILE A 561 -18.80 61.18 -7.26
CA ILE A 561 -20.15 60.74 -7.60
C ILE A 561 -20.73 61.64 -8.66
N GLY A 562 -21.10 61.05 -9.79
CA GLY A 562 -21.57 61.82 -10.94
C GLY A 562 -22.93 62.50 -10.79
N LEU A 563 -23.85 61.92 -10.03
CA LEU A 563 -25.20 62.45 -9.92
C LEU A 563 -25.65 62.70 -8.48
N VAL A 564 -25.81 61.67 -7.67
CA VAL A 564 -26.45 61.82 -6.35
C VAL A 564 -25.68 61.04 -5.30
N ARG A 565 -25.38 61.69 -4.17
CA ARG A 565 -24.98 61.04 -2.92
C ARG A 565 -26.05 61.31 -1.87
N ALA A 566 -26.70 60.28 -1.35
CA ALA A 566 -27.63 60.37 -0.23
C ALA A 566 -27.00 59.71 1.00
N LEU A 567 -27.07 60.39 2.14
CA LEU A 567 -26.62 59.88 3.43
C LEU A 567 -27.75 60.03 4.46
N THR A 568 -28.23 58.94 4.97
CA THR A 568 -29.23 58.95 6.05
C THR A 568 -28.64 58.34 7.30
N VAL A 569 -28.62 59.08 8.38
CA VAL A 569 -28.08 58.62 9.67
C VAL A 569 -29.18 58.72 10.73
N GLY A 570 -29.53 57.58 11.36
CA GLY A 570 -30.68 57.51 12.28
C GLY A 570 -30.52 58.27 13.60
N VAL A 571 -29.29 58.34 14.12
CA VAL A 571 -29.07 58.92 15.46
C VAL A 571 -28.01 59.99 15.48
N ALA A 572 -26.80 59.73 15.05
CA ALA A 572 -25.72 60.71 15.19
C ALA A 572 -24.79 60.69 13.97
N TYR A 573 -24.47 61.83 13.44
CA TYR A 573 -23.46 62.05 12.44
C TYR A 573 -22.39 63.02 12.95
N GLN A 574 -21.15 62.61 13.00
CA GLN A 574 -20.04 63.42 13.49
C GLN A 574 -18.96 63.53 12.43
N THR A 575 -18.48 64.72 12.17
CA THR A 575 -17.31 64.99 11.34
C THR A 575 -16.27 65.76 12.12
N THR A 576 -15.07 65.27 12.24
CA THR A 576 -13.94 65.97 12.87
C THR A 576 -12.85 66.14 11.83
N VAL A 577 -12.41 67.33 11.58
CA VAL A 577 -11.33 67.64 10.61
C VAL A 577 -10.25 68.42 11.35
N GLY A 578 -9.04 67.85 11.42
CA GLY A 578 -7.92 68.47 12.10
C GLY A 578 -7.27 69.66 11.32
N GLY A 579 -7.56 69.83 10.09
CA GLY A 579 -7.02 70.90 9.25
C GLY A 579 -8.13 71.73 8.59
N ILE A 580 -8.33 71.53 7.31
CA ILE A 580 -9.24 72.36 6.51
C ILE A 580 -10.44 71.54 6.04
N MET A 581 -11.62 72.08 6.22
CA MET A 581 -12.87 71.55 5.62
C MET A 581 -13.43 72.57 4.65
N ASN A 582 -13.49 72.20 3.37
CA ASN A 582 -14.11 73.03 2.33
C ASN A 582 -15.42 72.41 1.86
N THR A 583 -16.44 73.16 1.74
CA THR A 583 -17.71 72.74 1.11
C THR A 583 -18.08 73.75 0.04
N SER A 584 -18.19 73.33 -1.19
CA SER A 584 -18.61 74.15 -2.33
C SER A 584 -19.89 73.56 -2.94
N VAL A 585 -20.90 74.36 -3.03
CA VAL A 585 -22.22 73.98 -3.58
C VAL A 585 -22.57 74.98 -4.68
N ALA A 586 -22.75 74.51 -5.91
CA ALA A 586 -22.98 75.43 -7.06
C ALA A 586 -24.37 76.04 -7.06
N LEU A 587 -25.38 75.35 -6.59
CA LEU A 587 -26.77 75.84 -6.70
C LEU A 587 -27.40 76.11 -5.31
N MET A 588 -27.55 75.14 -4.48
CA MET A 588 -28.27 75.28 -3.24
C MET A 588 -27.75 74.40 -2.11
N GLN A 589 -27.61 74.95 -0.92
CA GLN A 589 -27.36 74.22 0.31
C GLN A 589 -28.49 74.51 1.30
N SER A 590 -29.15 73.50 1.80
CA SER A 590 -30.20 73.61 2.85
C SER A 590 -29.77 72.90 4.11
N SER A 591 -30.12 73.44 5.24
CA SER A 591 -29.91 72.83 6.57
C SER A 591 -31.12 73.01 7.45
N GLN A 592 -31.74 71.91 7.84
CA GLN A 592 -32.89 71.95 8.80
C GLN A 592 -32.44 71.29 10.10
N ILE A 593 -32.65 71.97 11.22
CA ILE A 593 -32.21 71.48 12.54
C ILE A 593 -33.38 71.65 13.53
N GLY A 594 -33.89 70.55 14.07
CA GLY A 594 -35.07 70.55 14.86
C GLY A 594 -34.92 71.19 16.25
N LEU A 595 -33.77 71.12 16.85
CA LEU A 595 -33.62 71.62 18.23
C LEU A 595 -32.59 72.73 18.38
N HIS A 596 -31.32 72.45 18.05
CA HIS A 596 -30.21 73.38 18.32
C HIS A 596 -29.08 73.31 17.32
N LYS A 597 -28.64 74.49 16.85
CA LYS A 597 -27.44 74.64 16.06
C LYS A 597 -26.46 75.54 16.81
N SER A 598 -25.24 75.12 16.99
CA SER A 598 -24.18 75.92 17.58
C SER A 598 -23.05 76.09 16.57
N LEU A 599 -22.57 77.31 16.40
CA LEU A 599 -21.37 77.60 15.63
C LEU A 599 -20.36 78.33 16.51
N ARG A 600 -19.18 77.82 16.65
CA ARG A 600 -18.08 78.46 17.41
C ARG A 600 -16.88 78.60 16.49
N VAL A 601 -16.40 79.82 16.30
CA VAL A 601 -15.28 80.14 15.44
C VAL A 601 -14.21 80.88 16.27
N GLY A 602 -12.98 80.43 16.28
CA GLY A 602 -11.93 80.98 17.15
C GLY A 602 -11.39 82.32 16.70
N LEU A 603 -11.32 82.58 15.41
CA LEU A 603 -10.68 83.80 14.90
C LEU A 603 -11.61 84.64 14.04
N GLY A 604 -12.09 84.16 12.95
CA GLY A 604 -12.88 84.93 11.97
C GLY A 604 -14.06 84.15 11.39
N TYR A 605 -15.15 84.84 11.16
CA TYR A 605 -16.33 84.26 10.49
C TYR A 605 -16.84 85.26 9.49
N ASP A 606 -16.63 84.97 8.18
CA ASP A 606 -17.06 85.85 7.09
C ASP A 606 -18.29 85.27 6.41
N VAL A 607 -19.32 86.11 6.23
CA VAL A 607 -20.53 85.78 5.47
C VAL A 607 -20.66 86.78 4.34
N LYS A 608 -20.61 86.35 3.07
CA LYS A 608 -20.86 87.18 1.94
C LYS A 608 -22.06 86.62 1.15
N VAL A 609 -23.11 87.41 1.02
CA VAL A 609 -24.33 87.07 0.29
C VAL A 609 -24.62 88.08 -0.80
N GLY A 610 -24.85 87.60 -1.97
CA GLY A 610 -25.07 88.48 -3.14
C GLY A 610 -26.38 89.32 -3.06
N ASN A 611 -27.44 88.73 -2.57
CA ASN A 611 -28.73 89.37 -2.54
C ASN A 611 -29.23 89.54 -1.08
N ASN A 612 -29.86 88.54 -0.48
CA ASN A 612 -30.59 88.73 0.77
C ASN A 612 -30.06 87.80 1.90
N VAL A 613 -29.99 88.34 3.07
CA VAL A 613 -29.83 87.53 4.33
C VAL A 613 -31.02 87.83 5.20
N THR A 614 -31.74 86.74 5.63
CA THR A 614 -32.87 86.88 6.48
C THR A 614 -32.62 86.07 7.77
N PHE A 615 -32.78 86.73 8.94
CA PHE A 615 -32.75 86.08 10.20
C PHE A 615 -34.10 86.27 10.88
N THR A 616 -34.88 85.23 11.03
CA THR A 616 -36.14 85.24 11.74
C THR A 616 -35.98 84.49 13.11
N VAL A 617 -36.20 85.18 14.18
CA VAL A 617 -36.01 84.64 15.53
C VAL A 617 -37.30 84.77 16.32
N GLY A 618 -37.90 83.68 16.77
CA GLY A 618 -39.21 83.66 17.46
C GLY A 618 -39.26 84.30 18.82
N LYS A 619 -38.12 84.35 19.53
CA LYS A 619 -38.12 84.95 20.88
C LYS A 619 -37.07 86.04 21.08
N THR A 620 -35.77 85.67 21.06
CA THR A 620 -34.73 86.65 21.40
C THR A 620 -33.52 86.46 20.47
N LYS A 621 -33.12 87.58 19.80
CA LYS A 621 -31.83 87.68 19.14
C LYS A 621 -30.95 88.59 19.97
N LYS A 622 -29.69 88.14 20.25
CA LYS A 622 -28.71 88.87 21.01
C LYS A 622 -27.44 88.95 20.17
N ASP A 623 -26.99 90.15 19.88
CA ASP A 623 -25.76 90.40 19.25
C ASP A 623 -24.84 91.19 20.22
N ASP A 624 -23.82 90.55 20.78
CA ASP A 624 -22.88 91.14 21.70
C ASP A 624 -21.52 91.29 20.98
N THR A 625 -20.98 92.49 20.97
CA THR A 625 -19.67 92.80 20.39
C THR A 625 -18.77 93.44 21.43
N GLY A 626 -17.57 92.85 21.66
CA GLY A 626 -16.66 93.33 22.71
C GLY A 626 -16.06 94.71 22.45
N GLN A 627 -15.86 95.06 21.23
CA GLN A 627 -15.22 96.35 20.87
C GLN A 627 -16.09 97.18 19.91
N THR A 628 -16.32 96.78 18.69
CA THR A 628 -16.96 97.62 17.66
C THR A 628 -18.00 96.84 16.89
N ALA A 629 -19.23 97.27 16.85
CA ALA A 629 -20.23 96.78 15.89
C ALA A 629 -20.62 97.92 14.89
N ILE A 630 -20.54 97.59 13.63
CA ILE A 630 -20.93 98.49 12.53
C ILE A 630 -22.10 97.89 11.78
N TYR A 631 -23.20 98.61 11.76
CA TYR A 631 -24.33 98.25 10.89
C TYR A 631 -24.48 99.35 9.88
N SER A 632 -24.33 98.95 8.62
CA SER A 632 -24.41 99.89 7.51
C SER A 632 -25.36 99.37 6.42
N ALA A 633 -26.13 100.29 5.81
CA ALA A 633 -26.93 99.98 4.65
C ALA A 633 -26.73 101.04 3.62
N GLY A 634 -26.73 100.76 2.34
CA GLY A 634 -26.49 101.69 1.24
C GLY A 634 -27.70 102.64 1.04
N GLU A 635 -28.89 102.20 1.35
CA GLU A 635 -30.08 102.96 1.11
C GLU A 635 -30.98 103.19 2.32
N HIS A 636 -31.19 102.12 3.05
CA HIS A 636 -32.18 102.18 4.18
C HIS A 636 -31.71 101.24 5.31
N LEU A 637 -31.57 101.80 6.52
CA LEU A 637 -31.32 100.99 7.74
C LEU A 637 -32.51 101.29 8.71
N GLU A 638 -33.15 100.20 9.12
CA GLU A 638 -34.32 100.35 10.01
C GLU A 638 -34.21 99.44 11.25
N LEU A 639 -34.47 99.98 12.39
CA LEU A 639 -34.70 99.27 13.63
C LEU A 639 -36.09 99.54 14.13
N CYS A 640 -36.90 98.54 14.21
CA CYS A 640 -38.28 98.72 14.68
C CYS A 640 -38.65 97.82 15.82
N CYS A 641 -39.50 98.33 16.78
CA CYS A 641 -40.06 97.57 17.83
C CYS A 641 -41.52 98.05 18.11
N GLY A 642 -42.44 97.30 17.62
CA GLY A 642 -43.83 97.72 17.61
C GLY A 642 -44.08 99.08 16.92
N LYS A 643 -44.51 100.12 17.62
CA LYS A 643 -44.72 101.46 17.08
C LYS A 643 -43.46 102.31 17.05
N ALA A 644 -42.37 101.85 17.66
CA ALA A 644 -41.13 102.60 17.69
C ALA A 644 -40.22 102.22 16.50
N ARG A 645 -39.64 103.27 15.86
CA ARG A 645 -38.79 103.06 14.69
C ARG A 645 -37.59 104.04 14.71
N LEU A 646 -36.41 103.48 14.41
CA LEU A 646 -35.23 104.27 14.04
C LEU A 646 -34.91 103.99 12.59
N VAL A 647 -34.97 104.99 11.74
CA VAL A 647 -34.66 104.81 10.30
C VAL A 647 -33.56 105.76 9.94
N LEU A 648 -32.56 105.25 9.24
CA LEU A 648 -31.48 106.03 8.59
C LEU A 648 -31.63 105.87 7.08
N THR A 649 -31.57 106.94 6.38
CA THR A 649 -31.74 106.98 4.92
C THR A 649 -30.45 107.43 4.22
N LYS A 650 -30.27 107.11 2.95
CA LYS A 650 -29.05 107.46 2.15
C LYS A 650 -28.77 108.94 1.98
N ASP A 651 -29.85 109.78 2.10
CA ASP A 651 -29.74 111.21 2.00
C ASP A 651 -29.39 111.86 3.36
N GLY A 652 -28.99 111.03 4.34
CA GLY A 652 -28.51 111.51 5.66
C GLY A 652 -29.63 111.91 6.64
N GLN A 653 -30.86 111.49 6.40
CA GLN A 653 -31.92 111.71 7.34
C GLN A 653 -32.00 110.62 8.41
N ILE A 654 -32.24 111.00 9.67
CA ILE A 654 -32.44 110.11 10.78
C ILE A 654 -33.85 110.32 11.31
N PHE A 655 -34.66 109.28 11.23
CA PHE A 655 -36.04 109.33 11.77
C PHE A 655 -36.07 108.49 13.12
N LEU A 656 -36.44 109.16 14.15
CA LEU A 656 -36.70 108.54 15.41
C LEU A 656 -38.17 108.71 15.80
N ASN A 657 -38.97 107.72 15.59
CA ASN A 657 -40.43 107.80 15.76
C ASN A 657 -40.86 106.84 16.87
N GLY A 658 -41.73 107.35 17.72
CA GLY A 658 -42.31 106.57 18.77
C GLY A 658 -43.50 107.28 19.44
N THR A 659 -44.38 106.58 20.15
CA THR A 659 -45.45 107.17 20.84
C THR A 659 -44.96 108.12 21.94
N LYS A 660 -43.85 107.84 22.55
CA LYS A 660 -43.07 108.66 23.44
C LYS A 660 -41.57 108.46 23.20
N ILE A 661 -40.81 109.57 23.09
CA ILE A 661 -39.38 109.54 22.96
C ILE A 661 -38.77 110.14 24.21
N HIS A 662 -37.97 109.42 24.94
CA HIS A 662 -37.26 109.88 26.11
C HIS A 662 -35.80 110.07 25.76
N LEU A 663 -35.34 111.36 25.71
CA LEU A 663 -33.97 111.71 25.54
C LEU A 663 -33.39 112.14 26.90
N GLN A 664 -32.51 111.40 27.50
CA GLN A 664 -31.93 111.74 28.74
C GLN A 664 -30.38 111.61 28.68
N GLY A 665 -29.74 112.71 28.85
CA GLY A 665 -28.26 112.72 29.05
C GLY A 665 -27.99 112.90 30.56
N LYS A 666 -26.99 112.23 31.04
CA LYS A 666 -26.53 112.33 32.40
C LYS A 666 -25.86 113.66 32.74
N GLU A 667 -25.15 114.20 31.69
CA GLU A 667 -24.46 115.48 31.78
C GLU A 667 -25.07 116.55 30.83
N GLN A 668 -25.28 116.19 29.59
CA GLN A 668 -25.79 117.12 28.54
C GLN A 668 -26.58 116.39 27.47
N VAL A 669 -27.50 117.05 26.88
CA VAL A 669 -28.14 116.74 25.58
C VAL A 669 -27.93 117.96 24.65
N ASN A 670 -26.98 117.87 23.78
CA ASN A 670 -26.71 118.93 22.83
C ASN A 670 -27.46 118.75 21.51
N GLY A 671 -28.11 119.75 21.06
CA GLY A 671 -28.63 119.82 19.70
C GLY A 671 -28.09 121.00 19.04
N ASP A 672 -27.44 120.82 17.83
CA ASP A 672 -26.93 121.87 17.02
C ASP A 672 -27.43 121.69 15.57
N SER A 673 -28.01 122.73 15.05
CA SER A 673 -28.54 122.80 13.69
C SER A 673 -28.86 124.22 13.27
N LEU A 674 -28.91 124.53 12.02
CA LEU A 674 -29.39 125.84 11.51
C LEU A 674 -30.81 126.16 11.96
N LEU A 675 -31.60 125.07 12.21
CA LEU A 675 -33.00 125.23 12.68
C LEU A 675 -33.37 124.06 13.61
N ILE A 676 -33.76 124.30 14.83
CA ILE A 676 -34.32 123.32 15.74
C ILE A 676 -35.78 123.60 15.97
N ASN A 677 -36.64 122.68 15.55
CA ASN A 677 -38.08 122.82 15.70
C ASN A 677 -38.60 121.86 16.73
N TRP A 678 -39.16 122.31 17.83
CA TRP A 678 -39.90 121.54 18.82
C TRP A 678 -41.39 121.78 18.73
N ASN A 679 -42.14 120.74 18.72
CA ASN A 679 -43.62 120.84 18.75
C ASN A 679 -44.21 121.49 17.50
N CYS A 680 -43.66 121.15 16.32
CA CYS A 680 -44.07 121.71 15.04
C CYS A 680 -45.28 120.98 14.43
N ALA A 681 -46.21 121.75 13.76
CA ALA A 681 -47.39 121.15 13.21
C ALA A 681 -47.18 120.26 11.96
N ALA A 682 -45.98 120.30 11.36
CA ALA A 682 -45.65 119.45 10.23
C ALA A 682 -44.55 118.42 10.56
N SER A 683 -44.88 117.23 10.97
CA SER A 683 -43.97 116.13 11.06
C SER A 683 -43.82 115.42 9.74
N LYS A 684 -42.54 115.07 9.38
CA LYS A 684 -42.26 114.20 8.21
C LYS A 684 -42.48 112.80 8.67
N SER A 685 -43.23 112.01 7.90
CA SER A 685 -43.34 110.58 8.09
C SER A 685 -42.09 109.89 7.54
N PRO A 686 -41.60 108.86 8.26
CA PRO A 686 -40.47 108.10 7.74
C PRO A 686 -40.88 107.40 6.45
N PRO A 687 -39.94 107.21 5.55
CA PRO A 687 -40.21 106.45 4.34
C PRO A 687 -40.74 105.06 4.68
N LYS A 688 -41.59 104.52 3.82
CA LYS A 688 -42.04 103.12 3.95
C LYS A 688 -40.88 102.19 3.79
N THR A 689 -40.92 101.17 4.55
CA THR A 689 -39.96 100.00 4.35
C THR A 689 -40.08 99.54 2.89
N PRO A 690 -39.02 99.37 2.19
CA PRO A 690 -39.09 98.84 0.82
C PRO A 690 -39.81 97.43 0.88
N ASP A 691 -40.78 97.22 -0.03
CA ASP A 691 -41.50 95.98 -0.17
C ASP A 691 -40.51 94.87 -0.49
N GLU A 692 -40.47 93.81 0.39
CA GLU A 692 -39.79 92.56 0.07
C GLU A 692 -40.47 92.01 -1.20
N LYS A 693 -39.79 91.97 -2.26
CA LYS A 693 -40.21 91.10 -3.36
C LYS A 693 -40.13 89.70 -2.89
N GLN A 694 -41.25 89.04 -2.66
CA GLN A 694 -41.39 87.59 -2.38
C GLN A 694 -41.08 86.88 -3.65
N ASP A 695 -39.78 86.52 -3.82
CA ASP A 695 -39.30 85.59 -4.81
C ASP A 695 -38.50 84.45 -4.16
N THR A 696 -38.79 84.07 -2.91
CA THR A 696 -38.27 82.87 -2.28
C THR A 696 -39.38 81.85 -2.09
N PRO A 697 -39.25 80.58 -2.61
CA PRO A 697 -40.18 79.52 -2.31
C PRO A 697 -40.23 79.30 -0.82
N ASP A 698 -41.42 79.10 -0.24
CA ASP A 698 -41.57 78.73 1.15
C ASP A 698 -40.98 77.35 1.41
N MET A 699 -39.80 77.35 1.99
CA MET A 699 -39.05 76.10 2.29
C MET A 699 -39.68 75.24 3.39
N ARG A 700 -40.88 75.47 3.80
CA ARG A 700 -41.66 74.68 4.77
C ARG A 700 -42.41 73.51 4.14
N GLU A 701 -42.43 73.42 2.80
CA GLU A 701 -43.10 72.33 2.06
C GLU A 701 -42.15 71.26 1.49
N TYR A 702 -40.87 71.19 1.88
CA TYR A 702 -39.95 70.15 1.46
C TYR A 702 -39.49 69.30 2.65
#